data_821c3c38d8c85cb6f81293fba3591de2
#
_entry.id   821c3c38d8c85cb6f81293fba3591de2
#
_cell.length_a   1.000
_cell.length_b   1.000
_cell.length_c   1.000
_cell.angle_alpha   90.00
_cell.angle_beta   90.00
_cell.angle_gamma   90.00
#
_symmetry.space_group_name_H-M   'P 1'
#
loop_
_entity.id
_entity.type
_entity.pdbx_description
1 polymer ?
#
loop_
_entity_poly.entity_id
_entity_poly.type
_entity_poly.pdbx_seq_one_letter_code
_entity_poly.pdbx_strand_id
1 'polypeptide(L)'
;MMKELPKVYEPQQVESRIYQMWEDNDCFNGDPDPKKKPFSIVMPPPNVTGQLHMGHALDCTLQDILTRFKRMQGYSTLWVPGTDHAGIATQIKVEEELRVKEGLTRYDLGREKFLQRVWKWKEEYGNRIVEQQKKMGVSCDWSRSRFTMDEGCSKAVRETFCELYDKGLIYKGSRIINWCPHCITALSDAEVEYVDKPGHLWYIRYPLADGSGDLVVATTRPETMMGDTGVAVNPEDERFRDLVGKTCILPIMNREIPIVADDYVELGFGTGAVKMTPAHDPNDFEVGLRHNLEVIRCIGDDGRINENGGPYNGMDRYECRKQIVKDLEEQGYLVKTEPYNHNVGTCYRCHNDVEPLISAQWFVKMEPLAKEALRVVREGEVKFVPERFAKTYTNWMENVHDWCISRQLWCGHQIPAWTCDDCGHINVSREDPTKCEKCGFTHLTRDPDVLDTWFSSALWPFSTLGWPEKTADLDFYYPTSVMVTGYDIIFFWVARMIFSGCEQMHQIPFHTVLIHGLVRDDKGRKMSKSLGNGIDPLEMAEKYGADALRFNLITGNSPGNDTRFYTEKCEAMRNFANKIWNASRFVMMNLTIDKCELPAADALAPEDKWVLSKLNTLVKEVTENLDAYEIGVASAKVYDFLWDTYCDWYIELTKTRLQGEDEGAKLAAQNVLCFVLTELLKLLHPFMPFITEEIYQALPHEEQFIMTSRWPEYRADLAFPEEEAAMEAVMDTIKAIRARRAEMNVPPSRKAEVLIVTATPDVYAQGRHFIQRLAYASEVKFADAAPADVSGMVTAVTHNATAYLPLSELVDIAAELERIRKEIEKAQNGLRGVEQKLSNEKFVSRAPEAVVNAEREKAAKYKELIAKLEESAKAMQA
;
A
#
# COMPACT_ATOMS: atom_id res chain seq x y z
N MET A 1 41.00 -13.39 10.10
CA MET A 1 40.22 -14.44 10.82
C MET A 1 38.73 -14.18 10.53
N MET A 2 38.04 -15.15 9.94
CA MET A 2 36.58 -15.04 9.74
C MET A 2 35.90 -14.89 11.11
N LYS A 3 34.91 -14.01 11.19
CA LYS A 3 34.14 -13.76 12.42
C LYS A 3 33.18 -14.94 12.61
N GLU A 4 33.24 -15.62 13.76
CA GLU A 4 32.30 -16.70 14.06
C GLU A 4 30.90 -16.12 14.35
N LEU A 5 29.88 -16.59 13.63
CA LEU A 5 28.50 -16.19 13.86
C LEU A 5 27.92 -16.89 15.10
N PRO A 6 27.15 -16.18 15.97
CA PRO A 6 26.44 -16.78 17.10
C PRO A 6 25.51 -17.92 16.69
N LYS A 7 25.14 -18.78 17.65
CA LYS A 7 24.24 -19.92 17.36
C LYS A 7 22.85 -19.52 16.90
N VAL A 8 22.36 -18.38 17.38
CA VAL A 8 21.03 -17.86 17.11
C VAL A 8 21.16 -16.45 16.54
N TYR A 9 20.36 -16.12 15.56
CA TYR A 9 20.21 -14.75 15.05
C TYR A 9 19.28 -13.95 15.98
N GLU A 10 19.77 -12.87 16.55
CA GLU A 10 19.03 -11.95 17.41
C GLU A 10 18.97 -10.57 16.75
N PRO A 11 17.89 -10.24 16.03
CA PRO A 11 17.76 -8.97 15.26
C PRO A 11 18.05 -7.74 16.12
N GLN A 12 17.56 -7.69 17.36
CA GLN A 12 17.70 -6.56 18.29
C GLN A 12 19.16 -6.21 18.61
N GLN A 13 20.08 -7.17 18.53
CA GLN A 13 21.52 -6.95 18.75
C GLN A 13 22.24 -6.52 17.48
N VAL A 14 21.66 -6.76 16.32
CA VAL A 14 22.28 -6.55 15.01
C VAL A 14 21.78 -5.26 14.36
N GLU A 15 20.48 -5.04 14.33
CA GLU A 15 19.85 -4.01 13.49
C GLU A 15 20.34 -2.60 13.80
N SER A 16 20.34 -2.18 15.05
CA SER A 16 20.78 -0.82 15.43
C SER A 16 22.26 -0.59 15.12
N ARG A 17 23.12 -1.61 15.33
CA ARG A 17 24.55 -1.51 15.06
C ARG A 17 24.86 -1.44 13.56
N ILE A 18 24.17 -2.24 12.76
CA ILE A 18 24.31 -2.21 11.29
C ILE A 18 23.81 -0.89 10.74
N TYR A 19 22.67 -0.40 11.23
CA TYR A 19 22.12 0.88 10.75
C TYR A 19 23.08 2.04 11.04
N GLN A 20 23.63 2.10 12.26
CA GLN A 20 24.62 3.11 12.64
C GLN A 20 25.91 3.00 11.79
N MET A 21 26.34 1.80 11.48
CA MET A 21 27.50 1.55 10.62
C MET A 21 27.27 2.14 9.21
N TRP A 22 26.06 2.00 8.65
CA TRP A 22 25.72 2.60 7.35
C TRP A 22 25.68 4.13 7.40
N GLU A 23 25.11 4.71 8.46
CA GLU A 23 25.09 6.16 8.66
C GLU A 23 26.49 6.74 8.83
N ASP A 24 27.33 6.13 9.66
CA ASP A 24 28.71 6.59 9.91
C ASP A 24 29.61 6.54 8.66
N ASN A 25 29.22 5.78 7.64
CA ASN A 25 29.94 5.66 6.37
C ASN A 25 29.20 6.29 5.16
N ASP A 26 28.23 7.16 5.40
CA ASP A 26 27.47 7.90 4.38
C ASP A 26 26.88 7.01 3.27
N CYS A 27 26.52 5.75 3.60
CA CYS A 27 26.04 4.78 2.61
C CYS A 27 24.73 5.17 1.91
N PHE A 28 23.98 6.12 2.50
CA PHE A 28 22.68 6.58 2.00
C PHE A 28 22.77 7.85 1.16
N ASN A 29 23.89 8.55 1.18
CA ASN A 29 24.03 9.86 0.58
C ASN A 29 23.99 9.77 -0.95
N GLY A 30 23.19 10.63 -1.57
CA GLY A 30 23.01 10.75 -3.00
C GLY A 30 23.74 11.97 -3.55
N ASP A 31 25.00 11.82 -3.96
CA ASP A 31 25.74 12.90 -4.57
C ASP A 31 25.66 12.81 -6.11
N PRO A 32 25.39 13.96 -6.80
CA PRO A 32 25.39 13.99 -8.26
C PRO A 32 26.74 13.53 -8.84
N ASP A 33 26.74 12.45 -9.60
CA ASP A 33 27.91 11.93 -10.30
C ASP A 33 27.62 11.85 -11.81
N PRO A 34 28.17 12.77 -12.63
CA PRO A 34 27.91 12.78 -14.08
C PRO A 34 28.35 11.51 -14.83
N LYS A 35 29.14 10.65 -14.20
CA LYS A 35 29.59 9.37 -14.77
C LYS A 35 28.58 8.24 -14.54
N LYS A 36 27.62 8.44 -13.65
CA LYS A 36 26.58 7.48 -13.31
C LYS A 36 25.22 7.94 -13.80
N LYS A 37 24.32 7.01 -14.02
CA LYS A 37 22.92 7.32 -14.31
C LYS A 37 22.20 7.75 -13.02
N PRO A 38 21.39 8.83 -13.04
CA PRO A 38 20.59 9.19 -11.87
C PRO A 38 19.47 8.19 -11.63
N PHE A 39 19.17 7.95 -10.37
CA PHE A 39 17.94 7.34 -9.92
C PHE A 39 17.46 8.05 -8.67
N SER A 40 16.26 8.59 -8.71
CA SER A 40 15.70 9.36 -7.60
C SER A 40 14.30 8.92 -7.23
N ILE A 41 14.02 8.95 -5.93
CA ILE A 41 12.69 8.83 -5.33
C ILE A 41 12.53 10.02 -4.36
N VAL A 42 11.36 10.64 -4.35
CA VAL A 42 10.96 11.54 -3.27
C VAL A 42 9.91 10.81 -2.43
N MET A 43 10.19 10.69 -1.13
CA MET A 43 9.30 9.97 -0.21
C MET A 43 7.95 10.68 -0.10
N PRO A 44 6.80 9.97 -0.19
CA PRO A 44 5.54 10.54 0.27
C PRO A 44 5.67 11.02 1.70
N PRO A 45 5.65 12.35 1.96
CA PRO A 45 6.00 12.85 3.27
C PRO A 45 4.92 12.49 4.29
N PRO A 46 5.21 11.68 5.32
CA PRO A 46 4.22 11.34 6.34
C PRO A 46 3.73 12.58 7.06
N ASN A 47 2.42 12.62 7.32
CA ASN A 47 1.77 13.67 8.08
C ASN A 47 2.23 13.64 9.55
N VAL A 48 2.62 14.78 10.12
CA VAL A 48 3.04 14.89 11.53
C VAL A 48 1.85 14.80 12.52
N THR A 49 0.89 13.93 12.23
CA THR A 49 -0.35 13.72 13.02
C THR A 49 -0.26 12.59 14.04
N GLY A 50 0.83 11.86 14.04
CA GLY A 50 1.07 10.74 14.95
C GLY A 50 2.08 9.71 14.42
N GLN A 51 2.05 8.53 15.01
CA GLN A 51 2.93 7.41 14.62
C GLN A 51 2.61 6.87 13.22
N LEU A 52 3.62 6.29 12.57
CA LEU A 52 3.46 5.51 11.35
C LEU A 52 2.59 4.26 11.59
N HIS A 53 1.94 3.80 10.55
CA HIS A 53 1.14 2.56 10.53
C HIS A 53 1.64 1.62 9.42
N MET A 54 1.09 0.40 9.33
CA MET A 54 1.52 -0.62 8.37
C MET A 54 1.52 -0.17 6.90
N GLY A 55 0.61 0.74 6.51
CA GLY A 55 0.61 1.32 5.16
C GLY A 55 1.89 2.10 4.87
N HIS A 56 2.38 2.91 5.82
CA HIS A 56 3.66 3.61 5.69
C HIS A 56 4.84 2.62 5.67
N ALA A 57 4.77 1.55 6.47
CA ALA A 57 5.83 0.52 6.46
C ALA A 57 5.92 -0.18 5.10
N LEU A 58 4.79 -0.48 4.45
CA LEU A 58 4.77 -1.03 3.09
C LEU A 58 5.35 -0.04 2.09
N ASP A 59 4.87 1.20 2.09
CA ASP A 59 5.31 2.27 1.19
C ASP A 59 6.83 2.51 1.27
N CYS A 60 7.36 2.70 2.48
CA CYS A 60 8.81 2.84 2.69
C CYS A 60 9.59 1.58 2.26
N THR A 61 9.05 0.38 2.51
CA THR A 61 9.74 -0.87 2.13
C THR A 61 9.87 -1.01 0.62
N LEU A 62 8.82 -0.68 -0.15
CA LEU A 62 8.87 -0.73 -1.61
C LEU A 62 9.90 0.27 -2.18
N GLN A 63 9.92 1.49 -1.66
CA GLN A 63 10.89 2.53 -2.05
C GLN A 63 12.33 2.10 -1.71
N ASP A 64 12.54 1.55 -0.52
CA ASP A 64 13.87 1.11 -0.06
C ASP A 64 14.42 -0.03 -0.92
N ILE A 65 13.57 -1.00 -1.29
CA ILE A 65 13.96 -2.10 -2.18
C ILE A 65 14.46 -1.57 -3.52
N LEU A 66 13.71 -0.67 -4.15
CA LEU A 66 14.10 -0.07 -5.44
C LEU A 66 15.38 0.76 -5.32
N THR A 67 15.52 1.52 -4.24
CA THR A 67 16.71 2.35 -4.00
C THR A 67 17.95 1.49 -3.79
N ARG A 68 17.89 0.43 -2.96
CA ARG A 68 19.00 -0.51 -2.73
C ARG A 68 19.37 -1.25 -4.01
N PHE A 69 18.38 -1.75 -4.74
CA PHE A 69 18.58 -2.41 -6.02
C PHE A 69 19.33 -1.51 -7.02
N LYS A 70 18.87 -0.28 -7.23
CA LYS A 70 19.52 0.66 -8.16
C LYS A 70 20.90 1.13 -7.68
N ARG A 71 21.10 1.28 -6.37
CA ARG A 71 22.41 1.58 -5.79
C ARG A 71 23.40 0.47 -6.11
N MET A 72 23.04 -0.79 -5.91
CA MET A 72 23.87 -1.95 -6.24
C MET A 72 24.10 -2.09 -7.75
N GLN A 73 23.18 -1.63 -8.61
CA GLN A 73 23.39 -1.53 -10.06
C GLN A 73 24.35 -0.40 -10.47
N GLY A 74 24.86 0.39 -9.51
CA GLY A 74 25.83 1.44 -9.76
C GLY A 74 25.23 2.78 -10.20
N TYR A 75 23.92 2.98 -10.04
CA TYR A 75 23.31 4.30 -10.24
C TYR A 75 23.78 5.28 -9.17
N SER A 76 23.77 6.58 -9.47
CA SER A 76 23.79 7.63 -8.47
C SER A 76 22.36 7.73 -7.93
N THR A 77 22.13 7.24 -6.71
CA THR A 77 20.78 7.14 -6.14
C THR A 77 20.54 8.23 -5.11
N LEU A 78 19.40 8.90 -5.22
CA LEU A 78 18.92 9.85 -4.21
C LEU A 78 17.49 9.48 -3.79
N TRP A 79 17.29 9.12 -2.53
CA TRP A 79 15.97 8.99 -1.93
C TRP A 79 15.78 10.08 -0.88
N VAL A 80 14.95 11.09 -1.22
CA VAL A 80 14.71 12.27 -0.38
C VAL A 80 13.65 11.98 0.66
N PRO A 81 13.98 12.02 1.97
CA PRO A 81 13.00 11.89 3.04
C PRO A 81 12.35 13.23 3.36
N GLY A 82 11.19 13.18 4.03
CA GLY A 82 10.56 14.38 4.55
C GLY A 82 9.28 14.10 5.32
N THR A 83 8.66 15.18 5.84
CA THR A 83 7.39 15.15 6.55
C THR A 83 6.48 16.27 6.08
N ASP A 84 5.15 16.06 6.17
CA ASP A 84 4.14 17.04 5.80
C ASP A 84 3.51 17.68 7.05
N HIS A 85 3.31 19.01 7.00
CA HIS A 85 2.62 19.74 8.04
C HIS A 85 1.12 19.37 8.15
N ALA A 86 0.54 18.87 7.07
CA ALA A 86 -0.81 18.31 6.99
C ALA A 86 -1.95 19.23 7.48
N GLY A 87 -1.78 20.54 7.42
CA GLY A 87 -2.76 21.60 7.66
C GLY A 87 -3.89 21.27 8.64
N ILE A 88 -5.07 20.93 8.10
CA ILE A 88 -6.29 20.61 8.87
C ILE A 88 -6.01 19.49 9.90
N ALA A 89 -5.35 18.41 9.47
CA ALA A 89 -5.19 17.22 10.30
C ALA A 89 -4.31 17.47 11.53
N THR A 90 -3.22 18.18 11.38
CA THR A 90 -2.32 18.57 12.48
C THR A 90 -2.98 19.58 13.39
N GLN A 91 -3.67 20.58 12.83
CA GLN A 91 -4.38 21.57 13.62
C GLN A 91 -5.43 20.94 14.53
N ILE A 92 -6.29 20.05 14.00
CA ILE A 92 -7.31 19.34 14.79
C ILE A 92 -6.68 18.55 15.94
N LYS A 93 -5.52 17.89 15.70
CA LYS A 93 -4.84 17.12 16.75
C LYS A 93 -4.32 18.01 17.88
N VAL A 94 -3.73 19.14 17.54
CA VAL A 94 -3.25 20.12 18.53
C VAL A 94 -4.41 20.77 19.28
N GLU A 95 -5.53 21.10 18.61
CA GLU A 95 -6.74 21.61 19.24
C GLU A 95 -7.38 20.58 20.19
N GLU A 96 -7.42 19.29 19.78
CA GLU A 96 -7.92 18.21 20.64
C GLU A 96 -7.06 18.05 21.90
N GLU A 97 -5.73 18.07 21.75
CA GLU A 97 -4.81 18.02 22.88
C GLU A 97 -5.02 19.20 23.84
N LEU A 98 -5.11 20.42 23.28
CA LEU A 98 -5.33 21.64 24.04
C LEU A 98 -6.64 21.59 24.84
N ARG A 99 -7.71 21.15 24.19
CA ARG A 99 -9.03 21.00 24.82
C ARG A 99 -9.01 19.96 25.95
N VAL A 100 -8.39 18.80 25.71
CA VAL A 100 -8.38 17.67 26.66
C VAL A 100 -7.49 17.98 27.86
N LYS A 101 -6.30 18.57 27.65
CA LYS A 101 -5.31 18.80 28.70
C LYS A 101 -5.53 20.11 29.47
N GLU A 102 -6.00 21.16 28.79
CA GLU A 102 -6.06 22.51 29.36
C GLU A 102 -7.47 23.12 29.37
N GLY A 103 -8.45 22.51 28.67
CA GLY A 103 -9.83 23.04 28.59
C GLY A 103 -9.92 24.33 27.74
N LEU A 104 -8.91 24.60 26.90
CA LEU A 104 -8.81 25.83 26.10
C LEU A 104 -9.07 25.55 24.62
N THR A 105 -9.42 26.59 23.88
CA THR A 105 -9.50 26.62 22.42
C THR A 105 -8.31 27.38 21.80
N ARG A 106 -8.10 27.27 20.47
CA ARG A 106 -7.10 28.12 19.80
C ARG A 106 -7.38 29.61 19.95
N TYR A 107 -8.64 30.01 20.04
CA TYR A 107 -9.05 31.40 20.16
C TYR A 107 -8.66 31.99 21.55
N ASP A 108 -8.65 31.17 22.58
CA ASP A 108 -8.21 31.61 23.93
C ASP A 108 -6.70 31.88 23.98
N LEU A 109 -5.92 31.13 23.18
CA LEU A 109 -4.46 31.31 23.08
C LEU A 109 -4.06 32.47 22.14
N GLY A 110 -4.84 32.70 21.10
CA GLY A 110 -4.45 33.53 19.96
C GLY A 110 -3.46 32.83 19.00
N ARG A 111 -3.36 33.35 17.75
CA ARG A 111 -2.66 32.69 16.62
C ARG A 111 -1.20 32.37 16.95
N GLU A 112 -0.46 33.32 17.51
CA GLU A 112 0.98 33.14 17.74
C GLU A 112 1.27 32.00 18.73
N LYS A 113 0.62 32.01 19.90
CA LYS A 113 0.83 30.97 20.92
C LYS A 113 0.34 29.62 20.46
N PHE A 114 -0.75 29.58 19.71
CA PHE A 114 -1.24 28.32 19.10
C PHE A 114 -0.23 27.74 18.10
N LEU A 115 0.34 28.55 17.22
CA LEU A 115 1.38 28.11 16.29
C LEU A 115 2.63 27.60 17.01
N GLN A 116 3.02 28.19 18.12
CA GLN A 116 4.12 27.67 18.97
C GLN A 116 3.82 26.23 19.44
N ARG A 117 2.55 25.91 19.78
CA ARG A 117 2.14 24.53 20.12
C ARG A 117 2.20 23.59 18.91
N VAL A 118 1.80 24.07 17.73
CA VAL A 118 1.89 23.31 16.49
C VAL A 118 3.35 22.96 16.14
N TRP A 119 4.27 23.92 16.28
CA TRP A 119 5.69 23.67 16.04
C TRP A 119 6.29 22.67 17.04
N LYS A 120 5.94 22.77 18.32
CA LYS A 120 6.36 21.79 19.33
C LYS A 120 5.84 20.38 19.00
N TRP A 121 4.58 20.27 18.59
CA TRP A 121 3.98 19.03 18.12
C TRP A 121 4.74 18.44 16.94
N LYS A 122 5.07 19.26 15.94
CA LYS A 122 5.87 18.86 14.77
C LYS A 122 7.24 18.33 15.16
N GLU A 123 7.94 18.94 16.09
CA GLU A 123 9.25 18.47 16.55
C GLU A 123 9.13 17.09 17.21
N GLU A 124 8.16 16.89 18.08
CA GLU A 124 7.96 15.62 18.78
C GLU A 124 7.63 14.48 17.81
N TYR A 125 6.60 14.66 16.98
CA TYR A 125 6.13 13.59 16.09
C TYR A 125 6.98 13.43 14.83
N GLY A 126 7.60 14.49 14.33
CA GLY A 126 8.54 14.42 13.22
C GLY A 126 9.77 13.58 13.57
N ASN A 127 10.37 13.82 14.74
CA ASN A 127 11.50 13.01 15.21
C ASN A 127 11.12 11.54 15.41
N ARG A 128 9.95 11.28 15.97
CA ARG A 128 9.45 9.92 16.16
C ARG A 128 9.24 9.19 14.84
N ILE A 129 8.73 9.84 13.80
CA ILE A 129 8.58 9.28 12.46
C ILE A 129 9.95 8.87 11.90
N VAL A 130 10.96 9.73 12.00
CA VAL A 130 12.32 9.43 11.55
C VAL A 130 12.91 8.21 12.28
N GLU A 131 12.75 8.14 13.61
CA GLU A 131 13.18 6.99 14.40
C GLU A 131 12.50 5.69 13.96
N GLN A 132 11.19 5.74 13.68
CA GLN A 132 10.44 4.60 13.18
C GLN A 132 10.96 4.13 11.81
N GLN A 133 11.24 5.05 10.90
CA GLN A 133 11.78 4.75 9.58
C GLN A 133 13.18 4.13 9.68
N LYS A 134 14.06 4.69 10.51
CA LYS A 134 15.40 4.13 10.76
C LYS A 134 15.35 2.70 11.30
N LYS A 135 14.46 2.44 12.27
CA LYS A 135 14.26 1.09 12.82
C LYS A 135 13.75 0.08 11.80
N MET A 136 13.03 0.51 10.78
CA MET A 136 12.61 -0.32 9.65
C MET A 136 13.71 -0.52 8.59
N GLY A 137 14.87 0.09 8.76
CA GLY A 137 15.99 -0.03 7.83
C GLY A 137 15.88 0.83 6.56
N VAL A 138 15.11 1.90 6.61
CA VAL A 138 14.95 2.85 5.49
C VAL A 138 16.28 3.53 5.17
N SER A 139 16.75 3.44 3.91
CA SER A 139 18.06 3.90 3.45
C SER A 139 18.00 5.22 2.65
N CYS A 140 17.18 6.16 3.11
CA CYS A 140 17.08 7.48 2.48
C CYS A 140 18.20 8.42 2.94
N ASP A 141 18.48 9.46 2.19
CA ASP A 141 19.49 10.47 2.51
C ASP A 141 18.99 11.44 3.58
N TRP A 142 19.27 11.14 4.84
CA TRP A 142 18.85 11.94 5.98
C TRP A 142 19.44 13.36 5.99
N SER A 143 20.58 13.60 5.34
CA SER A 143 21.18 14.92 5.21
C SER A 143 20.32 15.87 4.38
N ARG A 144 19.47 15.33 3.52
CA ARG A 144 18.50 16.03 2.66
C ARG A 144 17.07 15.97 3.17
N SER A 145 16.88 15.72 4.47
CA SER A 145 15.54 15.67 5.07
C SER A 145 14.81 17.00 4.94
N ARG A 146 13.56 16.96 4.48
CA ARG A 146 12.75 18.15 4.20
C ARG A 146 11.45 18.16 5.04
N PHE A 147 10.92 19.35 5.21
CA PHE A 147 9.60 19.58 5.80
C PHE A 147 8.82 20.54 4.90
N THR A 148 7.56 20.24 4.59
CA THR A 148 6.76 21.05 3.66
C THR A 148 6.67 22.54 4.00
N MET A 149 6.94 22.92 5.26
CA MET A 149 7.01 24.32 5.70
C MET A 149 8.42 24.77 6.08
N ASP A 150 9.48 24.08 5.62
CA ASP A 150 10.84 24.62 5.74
C ASP A 150 11.02 25.87 4.85
N GLU A 151 12.10 26.59 5.05
CA GLU A 151 12.36 27.85 4.34
C GLU A 151 12.36 27.69 2.81
N GLY A 152 13.04 26.65 2.29
CA GLY A 152 13.11 26.39 0.85
C GLY A 152 11.76 26.00 0.25
N CYS A 153 11.02 25.10 0.90
CA CYS A 153 9.69 24.69 0.45
C CYS A 153 8.70 25.87 0.56
N SER A 154 8.81 26.71 1.61
CA SER A 154 7.96 27.91 1.75
C SER A 154 8.25 28.94 0.65
N LYS A 155 9.51 29.09 0.25
CA LYS A 155 9.90 29.95 -0.89
C LYS A 155 9.29 29.44 -2.19
N ALA A 156 9.37 28.13 -2.43
CA ALA A 156 8.77 27.49 -3.61
C ALA A 156 7.24 27.70 -3.67
N VAL A 157 6.55 27.53 -2.54
CA VAL A 157 5.11 27.78 -2.45
C VAL A 157 4.76 29.22 -2.80
N ARG A 158 5.52 30.17 -2.28
CA ARG A 158 5.28 31.60 -2.52
C ARG A 158 5.55 31.97 -3.97
N GLU A 159 6.63 31.45 -4.57
CA GLU A 159 6.95 31.64 -5.99
C GLU A 159 5.83 31.11 -6.89
N THR A 160 5.40 29.85 -6.67
CA THR A 160 4.31 29.22 -7.43
C THR A 160 3.01 30.01 -7.34
N PHE A 161 2.62 30.47 -6.16
CA PHE A 161 1.41 31.26 -5.99
C PHE A 161 1.46 32.56 -6.79
N CYS A 162 2.57 33.31 -6.67
CA CYS A 162 2.76 34.57 -7.38
C CYS A 162 2.78 34.37 -8.91
N GLU A 163 3.51 33.36 -9.40
CA GLU A 163 3.60 33.09 -10.83
C GLU A 163 2.23 32.71 -11.44
N LEU A 164 1.47 31.84 -10.77
CA LEU A 164 0.14 31.43 -11.22
C LEU A 164 -0.85 32.64 -11.16
N TYR A 165 -0.70 33.53 -10.17
CA TYR A 165 -1.49 34.75 -10.09
C TYR A 165 -1.14 35.72 -11.23
N ASP A 166 0.15 35.94 -11.51
CA ASP A 166 0.61 36.78 -12.61
C ASP A 166 0.11 36.29 -13.99
N LYS A 167 0.00 34.96 -14.15
CA LYS A 167 -0.59 34.31 -15.34
C LYS A 167 -2.13 34.33 -15.35
N GLY A 168 -2.78 34.85 -14.31
CA GLY A 168 -4.23 34.85 -14.16
C GLY A 168 -4.86 33.46 -13.96
N LEU A 169 -4.06 32.49 -13.54
CA LEU A 169 -4.50 31.14 -13.18
C LEU A 169 -4.94 31.03 -11.72
N ILE A 170 -4.47 31.91 -10.83
CA ILE A 170 -5.03 32.08 -9.48
C ILE A 170 -5.91 33.32 -9.45
N TYR A 171 -7.08 33.19 -8.84
CA TYR A 171 -8.03 34.30 -8.67
C TYR A 171 -8.79 34.18 -7.34
N LYS A 172 -9.28 35.32 -6.82
CA LYS A 172 -10.21 35.37 -5.70
C LYS A 172 -11.62 35.59 -6.22
N GLY A 173 -12.58 34.75 -5.80
CA GLY A 173 -13.96 34.84 -6.28
C GLY A 173 -14.96 34.21 -5.30
N SER A 174 -16.22 34.68 -5.39
CA SER A 174 -17.34 34.11 -4.65
C SER A 174 -17.97 32.98 -5.44
N ARG A 175 -17.94 31.78 -4.89
CA ARG A 175 -18.52 30.56 -5.49
C ARG A 175 -19.14 29.70 -4.39
N ILE A 176 -20.00 28.77 -4.75
CA ILE A 176 -20.41 27.70 -3.85
C ILE A 176 -19.21 26.79 -3.62
N ILE A 177 -18.88 26.58 -2.35
CA ILE A 177 -17.80 25.71 -1.89
C ILE A 177 -18.34 24.66 -0.95
N ASN A 178 -17.61 23.57 -0.81
CA ASN A 178 -17.81 22.60 0.27
C ASN A 178 -17.25 23.17 1.57
N TRP A 179 -18.10 23.40 2.57
CA TRP A 179 -17.72 23.93 3.86
C TRP A 179 -17.91 22.91 4.98
N CYS A 180 -16.93 22.73 5.84
CA CYS A 180 -17.06 21.92 7.05
C CYS A 180 -17.42 22.80 8.26
N PRO A 181 -18.66 22.75 8.78
CA PRO A 181 -19.06 23.58 9.92
C PRO A 181 -18.39 23.17 11.24
N HIS A 182 -17.84 21.96 11.33
CA HIS A 182 -17.09 21.49 12.51
C HIS A 182 -15.64 21.98 12.50
N CYS A 183 -14.98 21.87 11.34
CA CYS A 183 -13.59 22.32 11.18
C CYS A 183 -13.50 23.84 10.94
N ILE A 184 -14.62 24.49 10.62
CA ILE A 184 -14.74 25.92 10.27
C ILE A 184 -13.78 26.27 9.12
N THR A 185 -13.85 25.52 8.02
CA THR A 185 -12.98 25.72 6.85
C THR A 185 -13.58 25.17 5.56
N ALA A 186 -13.17 25.78 4.44
CA ALA A 186 -13.44 25.27 3.10
C ALA A 186 -12.73 23.95 2.84
N LEU A 187 -13.34 23.12 2.00
CA LEU A 187 -12.80 21.85 1.51
C LEU A 187 -12.76 21.88 -0.04
N SER A 188 -11.80 21.20 -0.63
CA SER A 188 -11.83 20.88 -2.06
C SER A 188 -12.76 19.68 -2.33
N ASP A 189 -13.17 19.47 -3.59
CA ASP A 189 -14.06 18.35 -3.96
C ASP A 189 -13.47 17.00 -3.59
N ALA A 190 -12.14 16.82 -3.72
CA ALA A 190 -11.45 15.60 -3.34
C ALA A 190 -11.49 15.31 -1.82
N GLU A 191 -11.75 16.32 -0.98
CA GLU A 191 -11.82 16.19 0.49
C GLU A 191 -13.22 15.87 1.02
N VAL A 192 -14.19 15.64 0.12
CA VAL A 192 -15.58 15.29 0.46
C VAL A 192 -15.84 13.82 0.13
N GLU A 193 -16.24 13.08 1.14
CA GLU A 193 -16.66 11.69 1.01
C GLU A 193 -18.19 11.62 1.01
N TYR A 194 -18.78 10.88 0.08
CA TYR A 194 -20.23 10.77 -0.04
C TYR A 194 -20.73 9.49 0.63
N VAL A 195 -21.74 9.66 1.50
CA VAL A 195 -22.34 8.57 2.27
C VAL A 195 -23.85 8.56 2.03
N ASP A 196 -24.39 7.38 1.69
CA ASP A 196 -25.83 7.20 1.61
C ASP A 196 -26.48 7.31 2.99
N LYS A 197 -27.39 8.26 3.15
CA LYS A 197 -28.14 8.46 4.39
C LYS A 197 -29.65 8.38 4.15
N PRO A 198 -30.39 7.76 5.08
CA PRO A 198 -31.85 7.81 5.06
C PRO A 198 -32.29 9.24 5.38
N GLY A 199 -33.19 9.77 4.57
CA GLY A 199 -33.78 11.09 4.73
C GLY A 199 -35.22 11.08 4.25
N HIS A 200 -35.69 12.26 3.92
CA HIS A 200 -37.06 12.46 3.42
C HIS A 200 -37.04 13.46 2.25
N LEU A 201 -38.02 13.36 1.41
CA LEU A 201 -38.37 14.36 0.43
C LEU A 201 -39.66 15.04 0.88
N TRP A 202 -39.60 16.35 1.12
CA TRP A 202 -40.72 17.17 1.56
C TRP A 202 -41.27 17.94 0.40
N TYR A 203 -42.59 17.82 0.20
CA TYR A 203 -43.35 18.50 -0.85
C TYR A 203 -44.02 19.72 -0.24
N ILE A 204 -43.62 20.92 -0.68
CA ILE A 204 -44.01 22.19 -0.06
C ILE A 204 -44.74 23.05 -1.11
N ARG A 205 -45.86 23.63 -0.71
CA ARG A 205 -46.70 24.51 -1.52
C ARG A 205 -46.20 25.96 -1.43
N TYR A 206 -45.94 26.56 -2.57
CA TYR A 206 -45.58 27.96 -2.76
C TYR A 206 -46.75 28.66 -3.43
N PRO A 207 -47.58 29.49 -2.74
CA PRO A 207 -48.71 30.22 -3.34
C PRO A 207 -48.25 31.20 -4.40
N LEU A 208 -49.01 31.32 -5.48
CA LEU A 208 -48.80 32.36 -6.48
C LEU A 208 -49.16 33.73 -5.87
N ALA A 209 -48.35 34.77 -6.16
CA ALA A 209 -48.56 36.10 -5.59
C ALA A 209 -49.86 36.75 -6.06
N ASP A 210 -50.35 36.37 -7.25
CA ASP A 210 -51.64 36.86 -7.81
C ASP A 210 -52.87 36.10 -7.25
N GLY A 211 -52.65 35.11 -6.37
CA GLY A 211 -53.71 34.29 -5.78
C GLY A 211 -54.36 33.28 -6.72
N SER A 212 -53.85 33.10 -7.94
CA SER A 212 -54.44 32.21 -8.95
C SER A 212 -54.21 30.71 -8.71
N GLY A 213 -53.40 30.34 -7.73
CA GLY A 213 -53.07 28.96 -7.41
C GLY A 213 -51.78 28.84 -6.60
N ASP A 214 -51.14 27.68 -6.72
CA ASP A 214 -49.89 27.40 -6.06
C ASP A 214 -48.97 26.50 -6.92
N LEU A 215 -47.66 26.56 -6.64
CA LEU A 215 -46.64 25.62 -7.12
C LEU A 215 -46.28 24.67 -6.00
N VAL A 216 -45.98 23.42 -6.33
CA VAL A 216 -45.45 22.47 -5.35
C VAL A 216 -43.99 22.17 -5.69
N VAL A 217 -43.09 22.45 -4.76
CA VAL A 217 -41.67 22.10 -4.89
C VAL A 217 -41.34 20.91 -3.98
N ALA A 218 -40.33 20.12 -4.31
CA ALA A 218 -39.87 19.02 -3.48
C ALA A 218 -38.40 19.24 -3.09
N THR A 219 -38.06 19.03 -1.81
CA THR A 219 -36.71 19.24 -1.30
C THR A 219 -36.33 18.23 -0.25
N THR A 220 -35.03 17.87 -0.25
CA THR A 220 -34.40 17.09 0.85
C THR A 220 -33.86 17.99 1.95
N ARG A 221 -33.84 19.32 1.75
CA ARG A 221 -33.22 20.33 2.62
C ARG A 221 -34.15 21.51 2.89
N PRO A 222 -35.25 21.30 3.65
CA PRO A 222 -36.20 22.37 3.95
C PRO A 222 -35.58 23.51 4.76
N GLU A 223 -34.52 23.29 5.51
CA GLU A 223 -33.79 24.30 6.28
C GLU A 223 -33.09 25.35 5.42
N THR A 224 -32.93 25.14 4.12
CA THR A 224 -32.34 26.15 3.22
C THR A 224 -33.39 27.04 2.56
N MET A 225 -34.66 26.71 2.68
CA MET A 225 -35.72 27.44 2.00
C MET A 225 -35.80 28.94 2.34
N MET A 226 -35.32 29.36 3.53
CA MET A 226 -35.25 30.79 3.86
C MET A 226 -34.36 31.58 2.90
N GLY A 227 -33.42 30.91 2.26
CA GLY A 227 -32.52 31.48 1.22
C GLY A 227 -33.03 31.34 -0.21
N ASP A 228 -34.27 30.83 -0.43
CA ASP A 228 -34.83 30.69 -1.80
C ASP A 228 -35.12 32.06 -2.40
N THR A 229 -34.64 32.25 -3.65
CA THR A 229 -34.78 33.49 -4.40
C THR A 229 -35.42 33.30 -5.77
N GLY A 230 -35.91 32.10 -6.08
CA GLY A 230 -36.64 31.79 -7.27
C GLY A 230 -37.20 30.37 -7.25
N VAL A 231 -38.02 30.06 -8.24
CA VAL A 231 -38.45 28.70 -8.58
C VAL A 231 -38.20 28.53 -10.08
N ALA A 232 -37.49 27.44 -10.44
CA ALA A 232 -37.22 27.09 -11.83
C ALA A 232 -38.20 26.03 -12.34
N VAL A 233 -38.58 26.12 -13.61
CA VAL A 233 -39.40 25.15 -14.31
C VAL A 233 -38.79 24.90 -15.70
N ASN A 234 -39.08 23.75 -16.30
CA ASN A 234 -38.56 23.48 -17.64
C ASN A 234 -39.37 24.31 -18.68
N PRO A 235 -38.72 25.01 -19.66
CA PRO A 235 -39.40 25.81 -20.66
C PRO A 235 -40.35 25.02 -21.56
N GLU A 236 -40.15 23.72 -21.72
CA GLU A 236 -40.98 22.81 -22.52
C GLU A 236 -42.14 22.19 -21.71
N ASP A 237 -42.23 22.43 -20.40
CA ASP A 237 -43.28 21.88 -19.55
C ASP A 237 -44.56 22.73 -19.66
N GLU A 238 -45.54 22.21 -20.41
CA GLU A 238 -46.81 22.92 -20.66
C GLU A 238 -47.56 23.25 -19.37
N ARG A 239 -47.38 22.54 -18.27
CA ARG A 239 -48.03 22.78 -16.97
C ARG A 239 -47.66 24.15 -16.38
N PHE A 240 -46.51 24.66 -16.68
CA PHE A 240 -45.92 25.86 -16.05
C PHE A 240 -45.69 27.01 -17.05
N ARG A 241 -45.97 26.82 -18.34
CA ARG A 241 -45.71 27.79 -19.39
C ARG A 241 -46.31 29.19 -19.08
N ASP A 242 -47.56 29.24 -18.54
CA ASP A 242 -48.26 30.49 -18.22
C ASP A 242 -47.83 31.09 -16.88
N LEU A 243 -47.00 30.39 -16.14
CA LEU A 243 -46.47 30.82 -14.83
C LEU A 243 -45.08 31.46 -14.93
N VAL A 244 -44.35 31.21 -16.01
CA VAL A 244 -43.00 31.81 -16.24
C VAL A 244 -43.14 33.34 -16.30
N GLY A 245 -42.31 34.01 -15.51
CA GLY A 245 -42.34 35.47 -15.35
C GLY A 245 -43.31 35.99 -14.31
N LYS A 246 -44.15 35.14 -13.74
CA LYS A 246 -44.92 35.45 -12.51
C LYS A 246 -44.06 35.26 -11.27
N THR A 247 -44.63 35.56 -10.11
CA THR A 247 -43.99 35.40 -8.82
C THR A 247 -44.84 34.49 -7.90
N CYS A 248 -44.16 33.85 -6.95
CA CYS A 248 -44.76 33.09 -5.85
C CYS A 248 -44.32 33.62 -4.49
N ILE A 249 -45.06 33.34 -3.44
CA ILE A 249 -44.75 33.73 -2.08
C ILE A 249 -44.02 32.62 -1.39
N LEU A 250 -42.82 32.89 -0.93
CA LEU A 250 -42.04 31.96 -0.09
C LEU A 250 -42.75 31.80 1.27
N PRO A 251 -43.22 30.60 1.64
CA PRO A 251 -43.85 30.36 2.92
C PRO A 251 -42.98 30.79 4.10
N ILE A 252 -43.59 31.13 5.23
CA ILE A 252 -42.96 31.59 6.49
C ILE A 252 -42.24 32.93 6.34
N MET A 253 -41.41 33.10 5.28
CA MET A 253 -40.65 34.34 5.05
C MET A 253 -41.53 35.45 4.41
N ASN A 254 -42.66 35.12 3.82
CA ASN A 254 -43.57 36.04 3.13
C ASN A 254 -42.86 36.92 2.07
N ARG A 255 -41.82 36.39 1.42
CA ARG A 255 -41.04 37.03 0.37
C ARG A 255 -41.54 36.61 -0.97
N GLU A 256 -41.72 37.56 -1.86
CA GLU A 256 -42.08 37.33 -3.25
C GLU A 256 -40.84 36.95 -4.06
N ILE A 257 -40.91 35.83 -4.78
CA ILE A 257 -39.80 35.27 -5.59
C ILE A 257 -40.25 34.93 -7.00
N PRO A 258 -39.41 35.14 -8.06
CA PRO A 258 -39.77 34.92 -9.44
C PRO A 258 -39.84 33.45 -9.81
N ILE A 259 -40.65 33.11 -10.82
CA ILE A 259 -40.67 31.83 -11.51
C ILE A 259 -39.91 32.00 -12.83
N VAL A 260 -38.83 31.24 -13.02
CA VAL A 260 -37.95 31.30 -14.18
C VAL A 260 -37.99 30.00 -14.98
N ALA A 261 -37.74 30.10 -16.31
CA ALA A 261 -37.63 28.90 -17.15
C ALA A 261 -36.17 28.55 -17.37
N ASP A 262 -35.78 27.31 -17.04
CA ASP A 262 -34.39 26.84 -17.22
C ASP A 262 -34.36 25.34 -17.56
N ASP A 263 -33.55 24.99 -18.57
CA ASP A 263 -33.37 23.63 -19.08
C ASP A 263 -32.72 22.66 -18.02
N TYR A 264 -32.20 23.21 -16.93
CA TYR A 264 -31.70 22.43 -15.78
C TYR A 264 -32.80 21.55 -15.18
N VAL A 265 -34.07 21.97 -15.23
CA VAL A 265 -35.18 21.19 -14.66
C VAL A 265 -35.56 20.06 -15.62
N GLU A 266 -35.38 18.84 -15.22
CA GLU A 266 -35.72 17.67 -16.04
C GLU A 266 -37.22 17.47 -16.17
N LEU A 267 -37.67 17.22 -17.41
CA LEU A 267 -39.06 16.90 -17.71
C LEU A 267 -39.47 15.57 -17.08
N GLY A 268 -40.61 15.59 -16.38
CA GLY A 268 -41.16 14.37 -15.77
C GLY A 268 -40.51 13.92 -14.47
N PHE A 269 -39.53 14.63 -13.97
CA PHE A 269 -38.91 14.35 -12.66
C PHE A 269 -39.56 15.20 -11.55
N GLY A 270 -39.86 14.54 -10.40
CA GLY A 270 -40.44 15.19 -9.22
C GLY A 270 -41.75 15.92 -9.49
N THR A 271 -41.87 17.17 -9.05
CA THR A 271 -43.01 18.05 -9.29
C THR A 271 -42.91 18.80 -10.61
N GLY A 272 -41.72 18.87 -11.22
CA GLY A 272 -41.42 19.70 -12.38
C GLY A 272 -41.15 21.17 -12.02
N ALA A 273 -41.20 21.55 -10.75
CA ALA A 273 -40.82 22.86 -10.23
C ALA A 273 -39.74 22.67 -9.14
N VAL A 274 -38.62 23.35 -9.30
CA VAL A 274 -37.47 23.25 -8.40
C VAL A 274 -37.22 24.58 -7.70
N LYS A 275 -37.16 24.59 -6.37
CA LYS A 275 -36.77 25.76 -5.60
C LYS A 275 -35.32 26.14 -5.86
N MET A 276 -35.01 27.40 -5.99
CA MET A 276 -33.66 27.92 -6.24
C MET A 276 -33.11 28.61 -5.01
N THR A 277 -32.05 28.01 -4.45
CA THR A 277 -31.30 28.56 -3.30
C THR A 277 -29.83 28.80 -3.68
N PRO A 278 -29.54 29.86 -4.46
CA PRO A 278 -28.20 30.08 -5.04
C PRO A 278 -27.05 30.13 -4.04
N ALA A 279 -27.33 30.39 -2.77
CA ALA A 279 -26.30 30.43 -1.72
C ALA A 279 -25.92 29.08 -1.12
N HIS A 280 -26.71 28.00 -1.37
CA HIS A 280 -26.57 26.70 -0.69
C HIS A 280 -26.62 25.49 -1.60
N ASP A 281 -26.62 25.65 -2.91
CA ASP A 281 -26.56 24.58 -3.91
C ASP A 281 -25.79 25.05 -5.15
N PRO A 282 -24.82 24.27 -5.64
CA PRO A 282 -24.00 24.65 -6.79
C PRO A 282 -24.79 24.76 -8.09
N ASN A 283 -25.81 23.91 -8.31
CA ASN A 283 -26.64 23.98 -9.51
C ASN A 283 -27.59 25.18 -9.44
N ASP A 284 -28.18 25.42 -8.26
CA ASP A 284 -29.04 26.60 -8.05
C ASP A 284 -28.23 27.91 -8.21
N PHE A 285 -26.95 27.90 -7.86
CA PHE A 285 -26.05 29.04 -8.06
C PHE A 285 -25.88 29.36 -9.55
N GLU A 286 -25.63 28.34 -10.39
CA GLU A 286 -25.47 28.49 -11.83
C GLU A 286 -26.80 28.98 -12.51
N VAL A 287 -27.94 28.41 -12.10
CA VAL A 287 -29.27 28.91 -12.56
C VAL A 287 -29.46 30.35 -12.08
N GLY A 288 -29.12 30.65 -10.84
CA GLY A 288 -29.18 32.00 -10.26
C GLY A 288 -28.36 33.02 -11.05
N LEU A 289 -27.15 32.66 -11.49
CA LEU A 289 -26.32 33.53 -12.36
C LEU A 289 -27.01 33.80 -13.72
N ARG A 290 -27.56 32.76 -14.37
CA ARG A 290 -28.23 32.92 -15.69
C ARG A 290 -29.47 33.78 -15.62
N HIS A 291 -30.20 33.72 -14.51
CA HIS A 291 -31.46 34.45 -14.32
C HIS A 291 -31.33 35.65 -13.38
N ASN A 292 -30.13 36.04 -12.99
CA ASN A 292 -29.84 37.14 -12.09
C ASN A 292 -30.66 37.09 -10.77
N LEU A 293 -30.79 35.91 -10.20
CA LEU A 293 -31.45 35.71 -8.90
C LEU A 293 -30.59 36.26 -7.77
N GLU A 294 -31.25 36.76 -6.72
CA GLU A 294 -30.56 37.22 -5.52
C GLU A 294 -29.86 36.04 -4.81
N VAL A 295 -28.73 36.28 -4.17
CA VAL A 295 -27.98 35.27 -3.43
C VAL A 295 -28.10 35.56 -1.94
N ILE A 296 -28.96 34.81 -1.24
CA ILE A 296 -29.26 34.97 0.19
C ILE A 296 -28.72 33.76 0.96
N ARG A 297 -27.67 33.98 1.71
CA ARG A 297 -27.09 32.97 2.61
C ARG A 297 -27.89 32.94 3.91
N CYS A 298 -28.44 31.76 4.31
CA CYS A 298 -29.22 31.58 5.53
C CYS A 298 -28.54 30.67 6.58
N ILE A 299 -27.45 29.97 6.22
CA ILE A 299 -26.66 29.14 7.15
C ILE A 299 -25.28 29.79 7.34
N GLY A 300 -24.86 29.95 8.59
CA GLY A 300 -23.56 30.49 8.96
C GLY A 300 -22.41 29.50 8.85
N ASP A 301 -21.18 29.96 9.15
CA ASP A 301 -19.95 29.15 9.10
C ASP A 301 -19.95 28.02 10.14
N ASP A 302 -20.66 28.21 11.25
CA ASP A 302 -20.82 27.23 12.33
C ASP A 302 -21.96 26.22 12.08
N GLY A 303 -22.62 26.27 10.91
CA GLY A 303 -23.76 25.43 10.56
C GLY A 303 -25.08 25.82 11.24
N ARG A 304 -25.13 26.98 11.89
CA ARG A 304 -26.34 27.54 12.47
C ARG A 304 -27.03 28.47 11.48
N ILE A 305 -28.35 28.59 11.63
CA ILE A 305 -29.16 29.57 10.89
C ILE A 305 -28.73 30.97 11.30
N ASN A 306 -28.46 31.83 10.31
CA ASN A 306 -28.10 33.22 10.55
C ASN A 306 -29.34 34.17 10.59
N GLU A 307 -29.15 35.49 10.63
CA GLU A 307 -30.19 36.51 10.65
C GLU A 307 -31.14 36.44 9.47
N ASN A 308 -30.69 35.98 8.28
CA ASN A 308 -31.53 35.80 7.10
C ASN A 308 -32.56 34.66 7.24
N GLY A 309 -32.36 33.77 8.21
CA GLY A 309 -33.27 32.68 8.52
C GLY A 309 -34.48 33.11 9.39
N GLY A 310 -34.64 34.43 9.67
CA GLY A 310 -35.79 35.00 10.37
C GLY A 310 -36.06 34.33 11.73
N PRO A 311 -37.24 33.68 11.91
CA PRO A 311 -37.59 33.10 13.22
C PRO A 311 -36.70 31.95 13.69
N TYR A 312 -35.88 31.36 12.81
CA TYR A 312 -34.99 30.26 13.14
C TYR A 312 -33.55 30.69 13.41
N ASN A 313 -33.25 31.99 13.43
CA ASN A 313 -31.91 32.53 13.72
C ASN A 313 -31.31 31.92 14.98
N GLY A 314 -30.07 31.43 14.90
CA GLY A 314 -29.31 30.81 15.97
C GLY A 314 -29.55 29.31 16.17
N MET A 315 -30.56 28.70 15.49
CA MET A 315 -30.80 27.25 15.54
C MET A 315 -29.73 26.47 14.77
N ASP A 316 -29.38 25.30 15.28
CA ASP A 316 -28.65 24.31 14.47
C ASP A 316 -29.48 23.94 13.24
N ARG A 317 -28.82 23.73 12.07
CA ARG A 317 -29.47 23.45 10.78
C ARG A 317 -30.41 22.22 10.82
N TYR A 318 -30.06 21.18 11.57
CA TYR A 318 -30.90 19.97 11.69
C TYR A 318 -32.08 20.17 12.66
N GLU A 319 -31.90 20.96 13.72
CA GLU A 319 -33.01 21.35 14.58
C GLU A 319 -33.96 22.30 13.85
N CYS A 320 -33.43 23.22 13.05
CA CYS A 320 -34.23 24.07 12.18
C CYS A 320 -35.02 23.23 11.15
N ARG A 321 -34.42 22.21 10.53
CA ARG A 321 -35.10 21.28 9.61
C ARG A 321 -36.33 20.66 10.24
N LYS A 322 -36.24 20.21 11.49
CA LYS A 322 -37.39 19.64 12.21
C LYS A 322 -38.46 20.68 12.50
N GLN A 323 -38.06 21.86 12.96
CA GLN A 323 -38.99 22.91 13.32
C GLN A 323 -39.71 23.49 12.10
N ILE A 324 -39.00 23.76 11.01
CA ILE A 324 -39.58 24.34 9.81
C ILE A 324 -40.60 23.37 9.15
N VAL A 325 -40.33 22.06 9.16
CA VAL A 325 -41.29 21.06 8.66
C VAL A 325 -42.57 21.07 9.47
N LYS A 326 -42.46 21.17 10.80
CA LYS A 326 -43.61 21.28 11.68
C LYS A 326 -44.41 22.56 11.42
N ASP A 327 -43.75 23.70 11.32
CA ASP A 327 -44.39 24.99 11.08
C ASP A 327 -45.09 25.01 9.69
N LEU A 328 -44.50 24.38 8.66
CA LEU A 328 -45.10 24.22 7.34
C LEU A 328 -46.35 23.33 7.38
N GLU A 329 -46.34 22.28 8.18
CA GLU A 329 -47.50 21.41 8.41
C GLU A 329 -48.62 22.17 9.12
N GLU A 330 -48.33 22.88 10.23
CA GLU A 330 -49.29 23.68 11.00
C GLU A 330 -49.93 24.79 10.16
N GLN A 331 -49.16 25.40 9.25
CA GLN A 331 -49.65 26.45 8.36
C GLN A 331 -50.29 25.93 7.05
N GLY A 332 -50.30 24.60 6.83
CA GLY A 332 -50.93 23.99 5.66
C GLY A 332 -50.13 24.06 4.38
N TYR A 333 -48.86 24.40 4.44
CA TYR A 333 -47.95 24.43 3.27
C TYR A 333 -47.28 23.07 2.97
N LEU A 334 -47.18 22.16 3.94
CA LEU A 334 -46.67 20.81 3.70
C LEU A 334 -47.72 19.95 3.03
N VAL A 335 -47.42 19.46 1.81
CA VAL A 335 -48.33 18.65 1.00
C VAL A 335 -48.22 17.16 1.38
N LYS A 336 -46.99 16.67 1.40
CA LYS A 336 -46.66 15.29 1.79
C LYS A 336 -45.19 15.15 2.15
N THR A 337 -44.86 14.05 2.82
CA THR A 337 -43.49 13.64 3.12
C THR A 337 -43.26 12.21 2.66
N GLU A 338 -42.19 11.94 1.93
CA GLU A 338 -41.81 10.61 1.47
C GLU A 338 -40.40 10.23 1.97
N PRO A 339 -40.19 8.97 2.42
CA PRO A 339 -38.84 8.50 2.69
C PRO A 339 -37.99 8.58 1.41
N TYR A 340 -36.76 9.08 1.55
CA TYR A 340 -35.86 9.24 0.42
C TYR A 340 -34.40 9.07 0.88
N ASN A 341 -33.68 8.13 0.25
CA ASN A 341 -32.25 7.97 0.50
C ASN A 341 -31.47 8.89 -0.45
N HIS A 342 -30.53 9.63 0.09
CA HIS A 342 -29.70 10.53 -0.70
C HIS A 342 -28.25 10.52 -0.24
N ASN A 343 -27.36 10.84 -1.14
CA ASN A 343 -25.94 10.98 -0.89
C ASN A 343 -25.65 12.31 -0.17
N VAL A 344 -25.02 12.21 1.00
CA VAL A 344 -24.60 13.37 1.79
C VAL A 344 -23.10 13.45 1.78
N GLY A 345 -22.55 14.60 1.40
CA GLY A 345 -21.13 14.89 1.49
C GLY A 345 -20.69 14.99 2.96
N THR A 346 -19.61 14.31 3.33
CA THR A 346 -19.00 14.36 4.65
C THR A 346 -17.53 14.78 4.55
N CYS A 347 -17.06 15.48 5.56
CA CYS A 347 -15.66 15.88 5.65
C CYS A 347 -14.77 14.66 5.86
N TYR A 348 -13.79 14.44 4.99
CA TYR A 348 -12.87 13.30 5.04
C TYR A 348 -12.06 13.19 6.35
N ARG A 349 -12.00 14.25 7.16
CA ARG A 349 -11.24 14.31 8.43
C ARG A 349 -12.08 14.12 9.67
N CYS A 350 -13.19 14.86 9.80
CA CYS A 350 -14.02 14.82 10.98
C CYS A 350 -15.31 14.02 10.80
N HIS A 351 -15.61 13.58 9.56
CA HIS A 351 -16.80 12.83 9.16
C HIS A 351 -18.14 13.54 9.45
N ASN A 352 -18.11 14.85 9.74
CA ASN A 352 -19.31 15.66 9.84
C ASN A 352 -19.83 16.03 8.45
N ASP A 353 -21.13 16.25 8.35
CA ASP A 353 -21.78 16.63 7.11
C ASP A 353 -21.29 17.99 6.62
N VAL A 354 -20.90 18.03 5.35
CA VAL A 354 -20.47 19.23 4.65
C VAL A 354 -21.67 20.09 4.31
N GLU A 355 -21.50 21.41 4.34
CA GLU A 355 -22.49 22.39 3.97
C GLU A 355 -22.06 23.12 2.69
N PRO A 356 -22.78 23.02 1.58
CA PRO A 356 -22.54 23.88 0.42
C PRO A 356 -22.87 25.32 0.79
N LEU A 357 -21.88 26.21 0.71
CA LEU A 357 -22.04 27.63 1.05
C LEU A 357 -21.39 28.52 -0.01
N ILE A 358 -22.01 29.66 -0.29
CA ILE A 358 -21.32 30.72 -1.03
C ILE A 358 -20.26 31.37 -0.14
N SER A 359 -19.04 31.46 -0.65
CA SER A 359 -17.93 32.09 0.05
C SER A 359 -16.91 32.68 -0.92
N ALA A 360 -16.28 33.78 -0.53
CA ALA A 360 -15.16 34.37 -1.28
C ALA A 360 -13.87 33.62 -0.93
N GLN A 361 -13.34 32.86 -1.85
CA GLN A 361 -12.17 31.99 -1.69
C GLN A 361 -11.15 32.23 -2.81
N TRP A 362 -9.94 31.68 -2.63
CA TRP A 362 -8.93 31.64 -3.67
C TRP A 362 -9.02 30.33 -4.44
N PHE A 363 -8.93 30.43 -5.78
CA PHE A 363 -9.06 29.29 -6.70
C PHE A 363 -7.91 29.23 -7.69
N VAL A 364 -7.56 28.02 -8.11
CA VAL A 364 -6.72 27.75 -9.29
C VAL A 364 -7.63 27.33 -10.44
N LYS A 365 -7.48 27.99 -11.61
CA LYS A 365 -8.11 27.58 -12.86
C LYS A 365 -7.51 26.29 -13.35
N MET A 366 -8.26 25.20 -13.33
CA MET A 366 -7.74 23.87 -13.61
C MET A 366 -7.73 23.52 -15.10
N GLU A 367 -8.64 24.03 -15.92
CA GLU A 367 -8.77 23.66 -17.33
C GLU A 367 -7.45 23.78 -18.13
N PRO A 368 -6.69 24.89 -18.08
CA PRO A 368 -5.41 24.99 -18.80
C PRO A 368 -4.36 24.00 -18.30
N LEU A 369 -4.28 23.80 -16.98
CA LEU A 369 -3.32 22.90 -16.33
C LEU A 369 -3.65 21.42 -16.62
N ALA A 370 -4.92 21.06 -16.62
CA ALA A 370 -5.41 19.72 -16.90
C ALA A 370 -5.08 19.26 -18.33
N LYS A 371 -5.07 20.15 -19.29
CA LYS A 371 -4.79 19.82 -20.70
C LYS A 371 -3.40 19.21 -20.87
N GLU A 372 -2.37 19.82 -20.32
CA GLU A 372 -1.00 19.32 -20.40
C GLU A 372 -0.80 18.08 -19.52
N ALA A 373 -1.38 18.07 -18.33
CA ALA A 373 -1.35 16.92 -17.42
C ALA A 373 -1.99 15.65 -18.01
N LEU A 374 -3.06 15.81 -18.82
CA LEU A 374 -3.67 14.71 -19.59
C LEU A 374 -2.77 14.26 -20.73
N ARG A 375 -2.14 15.19 -21.46
CA ARG A 375 -1.26 14.90 -22.59
C ARG A 375 -0.11 13.98 -22.17
N VAL A 376 0.65 14.36 -21.14
CA VAL A 376 1.86 13.62 -20.74
C VAL A 376 1.56 12.18 -20.28
N VAL A 377 0.36 11.92 -19.73
CA VAL A 377 -0.04 10.55 -19.36
C VAL A 377 -0.53 9.77 -20.58
N ARG A 378 -1.33 10.37 -21.46
CA ARG A 378 -1.84 9.74 -22.69
C ARG A 378 -0.73 9.37 -23.68
N GLU A 379 0.32 10.20 -23.77
CA GLU A 379 1.47 9.98 -24.63
C GLU A 379 2.51 9.05 -23.99
N GLY A 380 2.30 8.65 -22.72
CA GLY A 380 3.15 7.70 -22.00
C GLY A 380 4.47 8.29 -21.50
N GLU A 381 4.59 9.61 -21.43
CA GLU A 381 5.74 10.28 -20.77
C GLU A 381 5.73 9.99 -19.27
N VAL A 382 4.53 10.01 -18.65
CA VAL A 382 4.29 9.53 -17.28
C VAL A 382 3.53 8.20 -17.34
N LYS A 383 4.12 7.13 -16.78
CA LYS A 383 3.56 5.78 -16.80
C LYS A 383 3.03 5.40 -15.42
N PHE A 384 1.85 4.78 -15.38
CA PHE A 384 1.29 4.18 -14.17
C PHE A 384 1.56 2.67 -14.13
N VAL A 385 1.99 2.17 -13.00
CA VAL A 385 2.12 0.74 -12.72
C VAL A 385 1.26 0.40 -11.51
N PRO A 386 0.19 -0.41 -11.67
CA PRO A 386 -0.31 -0.97 -12.93
C PRO A 386 -1.05 0.07 -13.80
N GLU A 387 -1.06 -0.15 -15.10
CA GLU A 387 -1.61 0.76 -16.12
C GLU A 387 -3.10 1.15 -15.91
N ARG A 388 -3.88 0.28 -15.26
CA ARG A 388 -5.31 0.56 -14.98
C ARG A 388 -5.54 1.89 -14.25
N PHE A 389 -4.60 2.36 -13.46
CA PHE A 389 -4.72 3.63 -12.74
C PHE A 389 -4.51 4.87 -13.62
N ALA A 390 -3.90 4.73 -14.80
CA ALA A 390 -3.87 5.80 -15.79
C ALA A 390 -5.28 6.18 -16.24
N LYS A 391 -6.17 5.19 -16.42
CA LYS A 391 -7.59 5.44 -16.75
C LYS A 391 -8.32 6.14 -15.61
N THR A 392 -8.07 5.72 -14.36
CA THR A 392 -8.66 6.37 -13.17
C THR A 392 -8.23 7.83 -13.08
N TYR A 393 -6.93 8.10 -13.29
CA TYR A 393 -6.38 9.45 -13.34
C TYR A 393 -6.99 10.30 -14.47
N THR A 394 -7.04 9.79 -15.71
CA THR A 394 -7.55 10.56 -16.87
C THR A 394 -9.02 10.89 -16.72
N ASN A 395 -9.86 9.96 -16.26
CA ASN A 395 -11.28 10.21 -16.03
C ASN A 395 -11.51 11.34 -15.01
N TRP A 396 -10.68 11.41 -13.97
CA TRP A 396 -10.79 12.48 -12.98
C TRP A 396 -10.33 13.83 -13.54
N MET A 397 -9.19 13.84 -14.25
CA MET A 397 -8.61 15.06 -14.82
C MET A 397 -9.49 15.68 -15.92
N GLU A 398 -10.24 14.86 -16.67
CA GLU A 398 -11.19 15.33 -17.70
C GLU A 398 -12.38 16.10 -17.10
N ASN A 399 -12.73 15.81 -15.84
CA ASN A 399 -13.87 16.40 -15.15
C ASN A 399 -13.45 17.28 -13.97
N VAL A 400 -12.19 17.71 -13.92
CA VAL A 400 -11.70 18.51 -12.81
C VAL A 400 -12.28 19.93 -12.85
N HIS A 401 -12.77 20.40 -11.69
CA HIS A 401 -13.23 21.78 -11.48
C HIS A 401 -12.11 22.66 -10.93
N ASP A 402 -12.34 23.98 -10.90
CA ASP A 402 -11.41 24.93 -10.31
C ASP A 402 -11.14 24.57 -8.85
N TRP A 403 -9.85 24.49 -8.48
CA TRP A 403 -9.42 24.03 -7.18
C TRP A 403 -9.46 25.16 -6.14
N CYS A 404 -10.31 25.04 -5.13
CA CYS A 404 -10.32 25.93 -3.96
C CYS A 404 -9.08 25.68 -3.10
N ILE A 405 -8.19 26.67 -3.00
CA ILE A 405 -6.88 26.55 -2.34
C ILE A 405 -6.79 27.26 -0.97
N SER A 406 -7.77 28.07 -0.61
CA SER A 406 -7.76 28.77 0.70
C SER A 406 -8.40 27.92 1.81
N ARG A 407 -7.82 28.01 3.00
CA ARG A 407 -8.30 27.34 4.22
C ARG A 407 -8.27 28.32 5.39
N GLN A 408 -9.34 28.34 6.19
CA GLN A 408 -9.52 29.21 7.38
C GLN A 408 -8.85 28.58 8.61
N LEU A 409 -7.59 28.16 8.42
CA LEU A 409 -6.73 27.54 9.44
C LEU A 409 -5.62 28.50 9.85
N TRP A 410 -4.92 28.14 10.92
CA TRP A 410 -3.72 28.85 11.33
C TRP A 410 -2.43 28.07 11.00
N CYS A 411 -2.53 26.73 10.95
CA CYS A 411 -1.43 25.85 10.56
C CYS A 411 -1.36 25.72 9.04
N GLY A 412 -0.31 26.25 8.41
CA GLY A 412 -0.07 26.17 6.96
C GLY A 412 0.62 27.42 6.42
N HIS A 413 0.85 27.43 5.10
CA HIS A 413 1.43 28.58 4.38
C HIS A 413 0.39 29.67 4.24
N GLN A 414 0.60 30.78 4.93
CA GLN A 414 -0.31 31.93 4.83
C GLN A 414 -0.24 32.55 3.43
N ILE A 415 -1.41 32.82 2.86
CA ILE A 415 -1.56 33.36 1.50
C ILE A 415 -0.75 34.66 1.34
N PRO A 416 0.09 34.77 0.29
CA PRO A 416 0.95 35.93 0.07
C PRO A 416 0.23 37.06 -0.68
N ALA A 417 -0.94 37.47 -0.12
CA ALA A 417 -1.79 38.53 -0.67
C ALA A 417 -2.14 39.54 0.41
N TRP A 418 -2.09 40.81 0.09
CA TRP A 418 -2.36 41.92 1.00
C TRP A 418 -3.40 42.86 0.38
N THR A 419 -4.47 43.11 1.08
CA THR A 419 -5.48 44.09 0.68
C THR A 419 -5.07 45.47 1.16
N CYS A 420 -5.08 46.45 0.29
CA CYS A 420 -4.85 47.84 0.67
C CYS A 420 -6.08 48.40 1.39
N ASP A 421 -5.89 48.92 2.61
CA ASP A 421 -6.98 49.44 3.44
C ASP A 421 -7.58 50.74 2.88
N ASP A 422 -6.90 51.43 1.97
CA ASP A 422 -7.38 52.66 1.32
C ASP A 422 -8.13 52.40 0.02
N CYS A 423 -7.53 51.67 -0.95
CA CYS A 423 -8.12 51.52 -2.30
C CYS A 423 -8.69 50.11 -2.56
N GLY A 424 -8.60 49.18 -1.61
CA GLY A 424 -9.11 47.82 -1.75
C GLY A 424 -8.32 46.92 -2.75
N HIS A 425 -7.20 47.43 -3.31
CA HIS A 425 -6.39 46.67 -4.25
C HIS A 425 -5.70 45.50 -3.55
N ILE A 426 -5.70 44.32 -4.17
CA ILE A 426 -5.03 43.12 -3.67
C ILE A 426 -3.61 43.09 -4.25
N ASN A 427 -2.61 43.20 -3.39
CA ASN A 427 -1.19 43.13 -3.75
C ASN A 427 -0.73 41.68 -3.52
N VAL A 428 -0.30 40.96 -4.54
CA VAL A 428 0.30 39.64 -4.44
C VAL A 428 1.80 39.77 -4.64
N SER A 429 2.61 39.28 -3.70
CA SER A 429 4.04 39.55 -3.74
C SER A 429 4.87 38.40 -3.18
N ARG A 430 6.07 38.21 -3.78
CA ARG A 430 7.09 37.25 -3.37
C ARG A 430 7.73 37.62 -2.04
N GLU A 431 7.75 38.93 -1.72
CA GLU A 431 8.19 39.47 -0.44
C GLU A 431 7.05 40.27 0.21
N ASP A 432 7.11 40.50 1.50
CA ASP A 432 6.07 41.27 2.22
C ASP A 432 6.10 42.72 1.73
N PRO A 433 5.01 43.22 1.10
CA PRO A 433 5.00 44.55 0.52
C PRO A 433 4.96 45.62 1.63
N THR A 434 5.69 46.71 1.48
CA THR A 434 5.70 47.85 2.40
C THR A 434 4.68 48.92 2.02
N LYS A 435 4.19 48.91 0.78
CA LYS A 435 3.20 49.85 0.25
C LYS A 435 2.35 49.22 -0.86
N CYS A 436 1.16 49.72 -1.06
CA CYS A 436 0.30 49.34 -2.16
C CYS A 436 0.91 49.73 -3.52
N GLU A 437 0.99 48.80 -4.45
CA GLU A 437 1.50 49.02 -5.79
C GLU A 437 0.63 49.96 -6.64
N LYS A 438 -0.70 50.02 -6.31
CA LYS A 438 -1.66 50.86 -7.06
C LYS A 438 -1.71 52.30 -6.57
N CYS A 439 -1.77 52.53 -5.24
CA CYS A 439 -1.98 53.87 -4.67
C CYS A 439 -0.85 54.36 -3.76
N GLY A 440 0.14 53.50 -3.45
CA GLY A 440 1.29 53.88 -2.60
C GLY A 440 0.98 53.93 -1.08
N PHE A 441 -0.24 53.59 -0.64
CA PHE A 441 -0.62 53.57 0.78
C PHE A 441 0.13 52.45 1.54
N THR A 442 0.46 52.66 2.81
CA THR A 442 1.36 51.79 3.57
C THR A 442 0.65 50.84 4.51
N HIS A 443 -0.65 51.02 4.75
CA HIS A 443 -1.42 50.09 5.54
C HIS A 443 -2.02 49.02 4.63
N LEU A 444 -1.49 47.81 4.80
CA LEU A 444 -1.88 46.62 4.04
C LEU A 444 -2.27 45.50 5.02
N THR A 445 -3.46 44.93 4.82
CA THR A 445 -3.94 43.81 5.62
C THR A 445 -3.68 42.51 4.88
N ARG A 446 -2.84 41.65 5.45
CA ARG A 446 -2.56 40.31 4.88
C ARG A 446 -3.78 39.43 4.95
N ASP A 447 -4.02 38.63 3.90
CA ASP A 447 -5.07 37.62 3.89
C ASP A 447 -4.85 36.65 5.09
N PRO A 448 -5.87 36.42 5.95
CA PRO A 448 -5.73 35.61 7.15
C PRO A 448 -5.66 34.11 6.86
N ASP A 449 -6.10 33.68 5.67
CA ASP A 449 -6.19 32.30 5.31
C ASP A 449 -4.81 31.69 4.98
N VAL A 450 -4.75 30.36 5.04
CA VAL A 450 -3.58 29.59 4.61
C VAL A 450 -3.94 28.80 3.35
N LEU A 451 -2.92 28.35 2.62
CA LEU A 451 -3.08 27.47 1.47
C LEU A 451 -3.43 26.04 1.91
N ASP A 452 -4.18 25.35 1.08
CA ASP A 452 -4.38 23.90 1.15
C ASP A 452 -3.04 23.19 1.25
N THR A 453 -2.91 22.18 2.15
CA THR A 453 -1.68 21.40 2.31
C THR A 453 -1.21 20.76 1.01
N TRP A 454 -2.16 20.38 0.15
CA TRP A 454 -1.87 19.80 -1.16
C TRP A 454 -1.22 20.78 -2.15
N PHE A 455 -1.28 22.08 -1.91
CA PHE A 455 -0.60 23.08 -2.71
C PHE A 455 0.93 22.98 -2.55
N SER A 456 1.42 22.89 -1.31
CA SER A 456 2.84 22.67 -1.05
C SER A 456 3.30 21.25 -1.43
N SER A 457 2.47 20.24 -1.14
CA SER A 457 2.77 18.85 -1.46
C SER A 457 2.86 18.59 -2.97
N ALA A 458 2.14 19.36 -3.79
CA ALA A 458 2.20 19.30 -5.26
C ALA A 458 3.58 19.69 -5.83
N LEU A 459 4.37 20.46 -5.10
CA LEU A 459 5.69 20.94 -5.52
C LEU A 459 6.83 20.00 -5.09
N TRP A 460 6.50 18.94 -4.35
CA TRP A 460 7.46 18.07 -3.67
C TRP A 460 8.57 17.51 -4.56
N PRO A 461 8.33 17.07 -5.81
CA PRO A 461 9.38 16.54 -6.68
C PRO A 461 10.51 17.52 -7.02
N PHE A 462 10.27 18.82 -6.97
CA PHE A 462 11.25 19.84 -7.33
C PHE A 462 11.55 20.82 -6.20
N SER A 463 10.61 21.14 -5.32
CA SER A 463 10.88 21.99 -4.16
C SER A 463 11.85 21.35 -3.17
N THR A 464 11.82 20.03 -3.02
CA THR A 464 12.77 19.27 -2.19
C THR A 464 14.19 19.32 -2.72
N LEU A 465 14.36 19.48 -4.03
CA LEU A 465 15.65 19.57 -4.71
C LEU A 465 16.16 21.01 -4.84
N GLY A 466 15.43 21.98 -4.25
CA GLY A 466 15.86 23.36 -4.10
C GLY A 466 15.20 24.38 -5.01
N TRP A 467 14.28 23.99 -5.92
CA TRP A 467 13.52 24.97 -6.71
C TRP A 467 12.82 26.00 -5.79
N PRO A 468 12.79 27.30 -6.15
CA PRO A 468 13.07 27.93 -7.45
C PRO A 468 14.55 28.20 -7.76
N GLU A 469 15.46 27.84 -6.83
CA GLU A 469 16.91 27.99 -7.11
C GLU A 469 17.39 26.90 -8.08
N LYS A 470 18.44 27.22 -8.84
CA LYS A 470 19.14 26.23 -9.66
C LYS A 470 20.18 25.52 -8.80
N THR A 471 19.92 24.28 -8.47
CA THR A 471 20.82 23.44 -7.66
C THR A 471 21.35 22.29 -8.47
N ALA A 472 22.50 21.74 -8.08
CA ALA A 472 23.07 20.54 -8.71
C ALA A 472 22.15 19.32 -8.54
N ASP A 473 21.46 19.21 -7.41
CA ASP A 473 20.50 18.12 -7.17
C ASP A 473 19.30 18.22 -8.11
N LEU A 474 18.75 19.42 -8.33
CA LEU A 474 17.64 19.65 -9.25
C LEU A 474 18.04 19.32 -10.70
N ASP A 475 19.20 19.81 -11.14
CA ASP A 475 19.69 19.60 -12.51
C ASP A 475 20.00 18.12 -12.79
N PHE A 476 20.38 17.33 -11.77
CA PHE A 476 20.81 15.95 -11.96
C PHE A 476 19.69 14.92 -11.68
N TYR A 477 18.86 15.14 -10.66
CA TYR A 477 17.88 14.15 -10.18
C TYR A 477 16.44 14.40 -10.63
N TYR A 478 16.10 15.59 -11.15
CA TYR A 478 14.78 15.86 -11.69
C TYR A 478 14.74 15.58 -13.20
N PRO A 479 13.69 14.93 -13.75
CA PRO A 479 12.52 14.37 -13.09
C PRO A 479 12.82 13.19 -12.17
N THR A 480 11.98 13.01 -11.14
CA THR A 480 12.03 11.84 -10.26
C THR A 480 11.90 10.55 -11.06
N SER A 481 12.72 9.53 -10.79
CA SER A 481 12.69 8.29 -11.55
C SER A 481 11.40 7.49 -11.32
N VAL A 482 11.03 7.33 -10.05
CA VAL A 482 9.81 6.59 -9.65
C VAL A 482 9.14 7.32 -8.49
N MET A 483 7.83 7.57 -8.63
CA MET A 483 6.96 7.99 -7.56
C MET A 483 6.22 6.76 -7.02
N VAL A 484 6.34 6.46 -5.73
CA VAL A 484 5.66 5.33 -5.08
C VAL A 484 4.58 5.88 -4.16
N THR A 485 3.36 5.38 -4.25
CA THR A 485 2.26 5.84 -3.39
C THR A 485 1.06 4.89 -3.41
N GLY A 486 0.16 5.02 -2.42
CA GLY A 486 -1.12 4.34 -2.42
C GLY A 486 -2.10 4.90 -3.45
N TYR A 487 -3.04 4.06 -3.92
CA TYR A 487 -4.04 4.50 -4.90
C TYR A 487 -5.02 5.55 -4.35
N ASP A 488 -5.17 5.64 -3.04
CA ASP A 488 -6.12 6.54 -2.38
C ASP A 488 -5.72 8.02 -2.43
N ILE A 489 -4.48 8.33 -2.80
CA ILE A 489 -4.01 9.73 -2.95
C ILE A 489 -3.61 10.10 -4.39
N ILE A 490 -4.08 9.37 -5.40
CA ILE A 490 -3.84 9.71 -6.82
C ILE A 490 -4.35 11.12 -7.12
N PHE A 491 -5.58 11.44 -6.72
CA PHE A 491 -6.20 12.75 -6.99
C PHE A 491 -5.66 13.86 -6.10
N PHE A 492 -5.36 13.52 -4.85
CA PHE A 492 -4.84 14.49 -3.89
C PHE A 492 -3.41 14.92 -4.18
N TRP A 493 -2.57 13.97 -4.61
CA TRP A 493 -1.14 14.19 -4.69
C TRP A 493 -0.55 13.98 -6.09
N VAL A 494 -0.72 12.80 -6.67
CA VAL A 494 -0.10 12.45 -7.97
C VAL A 494 -0.57 13.41 -9.07
N ALA A 495 -1.86 13.63 -9.20
CA ALA A 495 -2.42 14.53 -10.21
C ALA A 495 -1.92 15.97 -10.03
N ARG A 496 -1.86 16.44 -8.78
CA ARG A 496 -1.37 17.78 -8.47
C ARG A 496 0.12 17.95 -8.75
N MET A 497 0.95 16.95 -8.47
CA MET A 497 2.36 16.98 -8.84
C MET A 497 2.55 17.00 -10.36
N ILE A 498 1.75 16.27 -11.12
CA ILE A 498 1.87 16.23 -12.59
C ILE A 498 1.59 17.60 -13.18
N PHE A 499 0.45 18.23 -12.87
CA PHE A 499 0.17 19.55 -13.47
C PHE A 499 1.11 20.63 -12.93
N SER A 500 1.54 20.56 -11.65
CA SER A 500 2.49 21.55 -11.10
C SER A 500 3.88 21.41 -11.73
N GLY A 501 4.37 20.18 -11.94
CA GLY A 501 5.64 19.95 -12.63
C GLY A 501 5.60 20.44 -14.08
N CYS A 502 4.55 20.10 -14.83
CA CYS A 502 4.37 20.57 -16.20
C CYS A 502 4.33 22.11 -16.29
N GLU A 503 3.66 22.77 -15.33
CA GLU A 503 3.49 24.23 -15.33
C GLU A 503 4.76 24.96 -14.86
N GLN A 504 5.37 24.53 -13.73
CA GLN A 504 6.48 25.25 -13.11
C GLN A 504 7.84 24.88 -13.69
N MET A 505 8.02 23.60 -14.03
CA MET A 505 9.28 23.08 -14.55
C MET A 505 9.29 22.92 -16.07
N HIS A 506 8.13 23.04 -16.73
CA HIS A 506 7.93 22.75 -18.16
C HIS A 506 8.41 21.35 -18.54
N GLN A 507 8.29 20.41 -17.58
CA GLN A 507 8.77 19.04 -17.68
C GLN A 507 7.93 18.15 -16.75
N ILE A 508 7.81 16.87 -17.09
CA ILE A 508 7.14 15.90 -16.22
C ILE A 508 7.83 15.83 -14.84
N PRO A 509 7.08 15.65 -13.74
CA PRO A 509 7.69 15.56 -12.41
C PRO A 509 8.35 14.22 -12.13
N PHE A 510 7.90 13.14 -12.77
CA PHE A 510 8.42 11.79 -12.63
C PHE A 510 8.07 10.94 -13.86
N HIS A 511 8.88 9.89 -14.10
CA HIS A 511 8.68 8.98 -15.24
C HIS A 511 7.66 7.88 -14.95
N THR A 512 7.68 7.32 -13.75
CA THR A 512 6.82 6.19 -13.37
C THR A 512 6.11 6.48 -12.05
N VAL A 513 4.81 6.14 -11.99
CA VAL A 513 4.00 6.13 -10.78
C VAL A 513 3.72 4.69 -10.42
N LEU A 514 4.43 4.17 -9.42
CA LEU A 514 4.20 2.84 -8.87
C LEU A 514 3.14 2.94 -7.77
N ILE A 515 1.98 2.37 -8.06
CA ILE A 515 0.84 2.37 -7.14
C ILE A 515 0.83 1.08 -6.34
N HIS A 516 0.75 1.18 -5.03
CA HIS A 516 0.48 0.06 -4.13
C HIS A 516 -0.94 0.10 -3.56
N GLY A 517 -1.43 -1.05 -3.09
CA GLY A 517 -2.70 -1.16 -2.39
C GLY A 517 -2.60 -0.80 -0.91
N LEU A 518 -3.72 -0.87 -0.20
CA LEU A 518 -3.79 -0.63 1.23
C LEU A 518 -3.47 -1.91 2.02
N VAL A 519 -2.86 -1.73 3.19
CA VAL A 519 -2.68 -2.82 4.15
C VAL A 519 -3.94 -2.93 5.01
N ARG A 520 -4.57 -4.10 4.99
CA ARG A 520 -5.80 -4.41 5.71
C ARG A 520 -5.53 -5.40 6.84
N ASP A 521 -6.42 -5.45 7.83
CA ASP A 521 -6.35 -6.46 8.88
C ASP A 521 -6.65 -7.87 8.34
N ASP A 522 -6.54 -8.89 9.20
CA ASP A 522 -6.81 -10.29 8.90
C ASP A 522 -8.24 -10.54 8.35
N LYS A 523 -9.20 -9.67 8.71
CA LYS A 523 -10.59 -9.70 8.24
C LYS A 523 -10.85 -8.90 6.97
N GLY A 524 -9.82 -8.27 6.41
CA GLY A 524 -9.89 -7.44 5.21
C GLY A 524 -10.44 -6.04 5.43
N ARG A 525 -10.52 -5.54 6.68
CA ARG A 525 -10.95 -4.19 7.00
C ARG A 525 -9.77 -3.21 6.95
N LYS A 526 -10.02 -1.97 6.55
CA LYS A 526 -9.01 -0.91 6.62
C LYS A 526 -8.56 -0.74 8.08
N MET A 527 -7.24 -0.72 8.31
CA MET A 527 -6.69 -0.48 9.64
C MET A 527 -6.89 0.99 10.02
N SER A 528 -7.41 1.24 11.22
CA SER A 528 -7.55 2.59 11.78
C SER A 528 -7.47 2.57 13.30
N LYS A 529 -7.05 3.70 13.88
CA LYS A 529 -7.00 3.88 15.35
C LYS A 529 -8.41 3.83 15.97
N SER A 530 -9.40 4.33 15.26
CA SER A 530 -10.81 4.35 15.72
C SER A 530 -11.44 2.96 15.81
N LEU A 531 -11.02 2.02 14.94
CA LEU A 531 -11.47 0.64 14.98
C LEU A 531 -10.65 -0.25 15.94
N GLY A 532 -9.55 0.28 16.51
CA GLY A 532 -8.66 -0.49 17.41
C GLY A 532 -7.97 -1.69 16.75
N ASN A 533 -7.93 -1.74 15.42
CA ASN A 533 -7.30 -2.80 14.63
C ASN A 533 -5.96 -2.37 14.00
N GLY A 534 -5.45 -1.20 14.35
CA GLY A 534 -4.15 -0.72 13.90
C GLY A 534 -3.03 -1.50 14.58
N ILE A 535 -2.08 -1.98 13.79
CA ILE A 535 -0.86 -2.67 14.27
C ILE A 535 0.30 -1.69 14.11
N ASP A 536 1.07 -1.50 15.19
CA ASP A 536 2.29 -0.69 15.15
C ASP A 536 3.41 -1.47 14.46
N PRO A 537 4.01 -0.96 13.36
CA PRO A 537 5.14 -1.61 12.70
C PRO A 537 6.36 -1.76 13.61
N LEU A 538 6.57 -0.87 14.59
CA LEU A 538 7.67 -1.00 15.54
C LEU A 538 7.51 -2.19 16.47
N GLU A 539 6.32 -2.44 16.99
CA GLU A 539 6.06 -3.62 17.83
C GLU A 539 6.36 -4.90 17.07
N MET A 540 6.04 -4.94 15.77
CA MET A 540 6.34 -6.10 14.94
C MET A 540 7.84 -6.24 14.67
N ALA A 541 8.53 -5.13 14.37
CA ALA A 541 9.98 -5.14 14.20
C ALA A 541 10.72 -5.52 15.48
N GLU A 542 10.30 -5.03 16.64
CA GLU A 542 10.88 -5.39 17.93
C GLU A 542 10.69 -6.88 18.27
N LYS A 543 9.55 -7.45 17.91
CA LYS A 543 9.22 -8.84 18.23
C LYS A 543 9.84 -9.84 17.26
N TYR A 544 9.86 -9.53 15.96
CA TYR A 544 10.23 -10.48 14.91
C TYR A 544 11.49 -10.09 14.12
N GLY A 545 11.96 -8.85 14.26
CA GLY A 545 13.01 -8.24 13.44
C GLY A 545 12.46 -7.42 12.27
N ALA A 546 13.15 -6.34 11.90
CA ALA A 546 12.77 -5.48 10.79
C ALA A 546 12.78 -6.23 9.45
N ASP A 547 13.76 -7.10 9.21
CA ASP A 547 13.83 -7.92 7.99
C ASP A 547 12.61 -8.83 7.83
N ALA A 548 12.14 -9.45 8.91
CA ALA A 548 10.95 -10.31 8.89
C ALA A 548 9.67 -9.52 8.60
N LEU A 549 9.53 -8.32 9.16
CA LEU A 549 8.42 -7.42 8.87
C LEU A 549 8.42 -6.99 7.40
N ARG A 550 9.57 -6.51 6.89
CA ARG A 550 9.74 -6.07 5.50
C ARG A 550 9.38 -7.18 4.52
N PHE A 551 9.92 -8.38 4.73
CA PHE A 551 9.66 -9.52 3.84
C PHE A 551 8.19 -9.98 3.87
N ASN A 552 7.54 -9.95 5.05
CA ASN A 552 6.11 -10.23 5.18
C ASN A 552 5.25 -9.23 4.37
N LEU A 553 5.57 -7.94 4.42
CA LEU A 553 4.81 -6.88 3.73
C LEU A 553 4.82 -7.03 2.21
N ILE A 554 5.90 -7.56 1.63
CA ILE A 554 6.05 -7.71 0.19
C ILE A 554 5.67 -9.10 -0.34
N THR A 555 5.67 -10.13 0.52
CA THR A 555 5.36 -11.51 0.10
C THR A 555 3.92 -11.62 -0.39
N GLY A 556 3.77 -12.02 -1.66
CA GLY A 556 2.48 -12.14 -2.33
C GLY A 556 1.81 -10.80 -2.66
N ASN A 557 2.53 -9.68 -2.53
CA ASN A 557 2.06 -8.37 -2.95
C ASN A 557 2.22 -8.20 -4.47
N SER A 558 1.20 -7.61 -5.10
CA SER A 558 1.23 -7.19 -6.51
C SER A 558 0.89 -5.71 -6.61
N PRO A 559 1.45 -4.96 -7.56
CA PRO A 559 1.16 -3.54 -7.73
C PRO A 559 -0.34 -3.24 -7.77
N GLY A 560 -0.77 -2.26 -6.98
CA GLY A 560 -2.14 -1.75 -6.94
C GLY A 560 -3.19 -2.63 -6.24
N ASN A 561 -2.80 -3.74 -5.63
CA ASN A 561 -3.71 -4.63 -4.92
C ASN A 561 -3.57 -4.50 -3.39
N ASP A 562 -4.72 -4.54 -2.69
CA ASP A 562 -4.73 -4.55 -1.23
C ASP A 562 -4.11 -5.83 -0.67
N THR A 563 -3.41 -5.70 0.44
CA THR A 563 -2.74 -6.81 1.13
C THR A 563 -3.32 -6.98 2.53
N ARG A 564 -3.57 -8.23 2.93
CA ARG A 564 -3.95 -8.55 4.31
C ARG A 564 -2.70 -8.84 5.14
N PHE A 565 -2.60 -8.19 6.27
CA PHE A 565 -1.50 -8.42 7.21
C PHE A 565 -1.86 -9.50 8.21
N TYR A 566 -0.98 -10.52 8.31
CA TYR A 566 -1.09 -11.61 9.26
C TYR A 566 0.17 -11.66 10.12
N THR A 567 0.01 -11.59 11.43
CA THR A 567 1.12 -11.62 12.40
C THR A 567 1.92 -12.94 12.32
N GLU A 568 1.23 -14.06 12.06
CA GLU A 568 1.82 -15.39 11.92
C GLU A 568 2.82 -15.47 10.75
N LYS A 569 2.60 -14.68 9.69
CA LYS A 569 3.55 -14.59 8.58
C LYS A 569 4.86 -13.92 8.99
N CYS A 570 4.86 -12.96 9.92
CA CYS A 570 6.09 -12.40 10.48
C CYS A 570 6.92 -13.46 11.19
N GLU A 571 6.27 -14.37 11.92
CA GLU A 571 6.95 -15.51 12.55
C GLU A 571 7.57 -16.46 11.52
N ALA A 572 6.85 -16.74 10.44
CA ALA A 572 7.37 -17.57 9.34
C ALA A 572 8.61 -16.92 8.69
N MET A 573 8.59 -15.59 8.49
CA MET A 573 9.73 -14.85 7.92
C MET A 573 10.92 -14.78 8.89
N ARG A 574 10.68 -14.69 10.20
CA ARG A 574 11.74 -14.84 11.22
C ARG A 574 12.37 -16.23 11.15
N ASN A 575 11.57 -17.29 10.97
CA ASN A 575 12.07 -18.64 10.82
C ASN A 575 12.89 -18.81 9.51
N PHE A 576 12.50 -18.12 8.45
CA PHE A 576 13.29 -18.04 7.23
C PHE A 576 14.66 -17.37 7.47
N ALA A 577 14.68 -16.24 8.17
CA ALA A 577 15.93 -15.58 8.58
C ALA A 577 16.84 -16.55 9.38
N ASN A 578 16.27 -17.28 10.34
CA ASN A 578 17.02 -18.29 11.10
C ASN A 578 17.56 -19.44 10.23
N LYS A 579 16.81 -19.84 9.17
CA LYS A 579 17.29 -20.87 8.23
C LYS A 579 18.50 -20.37 7.46
N ILE A 580 18.44 -19.13 6.94
CA ILE A 580 19.58 -18.49 6.24
C ILE A 580 20.79 -18.40 7.18
N TRP A 581 20.57 -17.94 8.41
CA TRP A 581 21.63 -17.83 9.41
C TRP A 581 22.33 -19.16 9.67
N ASN A 582 21.57 -20.23 9.89
CA ASN A 582 22.12 -21.56 10.12
C ASN A 582 22.84 -22.13 8.91
N ALA A 583 22.33 -21.90 7.69
CA ALA A 583 23.00 -22.29 6.46
C ALA A 583 24.34 -21.55 6.30
N SER A 584 24.35 -20.24 6.54
CA SER A 584 25.56 -19.42 6.50
C SER A 584 26.59 -19.84 7.54
N ARG A 585 26.15 -20.16 8.77
CA ARG A 585 27.05 -20.73 9.81
C ARG A 585 27.67 -22.07 9.36
N PHE A 586 26.86 -22.95 8.76
CA PHE A 586 27.38 -24.21 8.22
C PHE A 586 28.47 -23.97 7.18
N VAL A 587 28.20 -23.07 6.22
CA VAL A 587 29.19 -22.72 5.18
C VAL A 587 30.47 -22.18 5.84
N MET A 588 30.37 -21.18 6.71
CA MET A 588 31.54 -20.57 7.38
C MET A 588 32.37 -21.56 8.21
N MET A 589 31.72 -22.49 8.89
CA MET A 589 32.41 -23.53 9.66
C MET A 589 33.22 -24.49 8.78
N ASN A 590 32.92 -24.56 7.49
CA ASN A 590 33.60 -25.43 6.51
C ASN A 590 34.53 -24.62 5.57
N LEU A 591 34.61 -23.29 5.70
CA LEU A 591 35.51 -22.48 4.91
C LEU A 591 36.90 -22.43 5.52
N THR A 592 37.94 -22.66 4.70
CA THR A 592 39.37 -22.45 5.02
C THR A 592 40.02 -21.42 4.08
N ILE A 593 39.22 -20.78 3.21
CA ILE A 593 39.62 -19.81 2.21
C ILE A 593 39.55 -18.38 2.75
N ASP A 594 40.51 -17.53 2.40
CA ASP A 594 40.52 -16.11 2.75
C ASP A 594 39.89 -15.25 1.64
N LYS A 595 39.77 -15.79 0.43
CA LYS A 595 39.17 -15.15 -0.74
C LYS A 595 38.28 -16.16 -1.49
N CYS A 596 37.14 -15.69 -1.98
CA CYS A 596 36.24 -16.51 -2.78
C CYS A 596 36.61 -16.38 -4.27
N GLU A 597 37.08 -17.47 -4.89
CA GLU A 597 37.46 -17.53 -6.31
C GLU A 597 36.79 -18.73 -6.96
N LEU A 598 35.91 -18.51 -7.97
CA LEU A 598 35.28 -19.60 -8.67
C LEU A 598 36.34 -20.44 -9.41
N PRO A 599 36.29 -21.78 -9.25
CA PRO A 599 37.16 -22.68 -10.06
C PRO A 599 36.88 -22.56 -11.56
N ALA A 600 37.82 -22.93 -12.38
CA ALA A 600 37.61 -23.07 -13.81
C ALA A 600 36.54 -24.14 -14.12
N ALA A 601 35.84 -24.03 -15.25
CA ALA A 601 34.67 -24.86 -15.56
C ALA A 601 34.97 -26.38 -15.57
N ASP A 602 36.19 -26.78 -15.91
CA ASP A 602 36.66 -28.17 -15.92
C ASP A 602 36.94 -28.73 -14.49
N ALA A 603 37.12 -27.85 -13.51
CA ALA A 603 37.31 -28.23 -12.12
C ALA A 603 36.00 -28.21 -11.31
N LEU A 604 34.87 -27.79 -11.92
CA LEU A 604 33.54 -27.80 -11.31
C LEU A 604 32.94 -29.21 -11.36
N ALA A 605 32.42 -29.68 -10.23
CA ALA A 605 31.62 -30.90 -10.17
C ALA A 605 30.21 -30.69 -10.78
N PRO A 606 29.50 -31.76 -11.20
CA PRO A 606 28.16 -31.64 -11.77
C PRO A 606 27.17 -30.86 -10.92
N GLU A 607 27.16 -31.03 -9.58
CA GLU A 607 26.32 -30.28 -8.67
C GLU A 607 26.71 -28.81 -8.55
N ASP A 608 27.99 -28.48 -8.77
CA ASP A 608 28.44 -27.07 -8.81
C ASP A 608 27.91 -26.38 -10.06
N LYS A 609 28.04 -27.03 -11.21
CA LYS A 609 27.51 -26.53 -12.50
C LYS A 609 26.00 -26.36 -12.43
N TRP A 610 25.31 -27.33 -11.81
CA TRP A 610 23.86 -27.26 -11.59
C TRP A 610 23.46 -26.02 -10.80
N VAL A 611 24.06 -25.80 -9.62
CA VAL A 611 23.66 -24.67 -8.75
C VAL A 611 24.05 -23.32 -9.36
N LEU A 612 25.21 -23.26 -10.05
CA LEU A 612 25.65 -22.04 -10.75
C LEU A 612 24.72 -21.69 -11.94
N SER A 613 24.30 -22.69 -12.72
CA SER A 613 23.35 -22.50 -13.82
C SER A 613 21.98 -22.02 -13.30
N LYS A 614 21.49 -22.63 -12.23
CA LYS A 614 20.22 -22.22 -11.56
C LYS A 614 20.33 -20.81 -10.98
N LEU A 615 21.44 -20.47 -10.31
CA LEU A 615 21.69 -19.13 -9.77
C LEU A 615 21.73 -18.08 -10.90
N ASN A 616 22.38 -18.41 -12.00
CA ASN A 616 22.50 -17.52 -13.15
C ASN A 616 21.12 -17.18 -13.77
N THR A 617 20.25 -18.18 -13.87
CA THR A 617 18.85 -17.98 -14.25
C THR A 617 18.09 -17.11 -13.23
N LEU A 618 18.27 -17.38 -11.92
CA LEU A 618 17.66 -16.59 -10.85
C LEU A 618 18.06 -15.11 -10.93
N VAL A 619 19.35 -14.82 -11.12
CA VAL A 619 19.89 -13.46 -11.26
C VAL A 619 19.15 -12.70 -12.36
N LYS A 620 18.99 -13.32 -13.52
CA LYS A 620 18.27 -12.74 -14.65
C LYS A 620 16.80 -12.46 -14.31
N GLU A 621 16.11 -13.46 -13.78
CA GLU A 621 14.67 -13.37 -13.48
C GLU A 621 14.38 -12.35 -12.37
N VAL A 622 15.18 -12.31 -11.31
CA VAL A 622 15.01 -11.33 -10.20
C VAL A 622 15.24 -9.92 -10.71
N THR A 623 16.27 -9.71 -11.53
CA THR A 623 16.58 -8.40 -12.12
C THR A 623 15.44 -7.92 -13.03
N GLU A 624 14.94 -8.78 -13.94
CA GLU A 624 13.83 -8.45 -14.83
C GLU A 624 12.55 -8.13 -14.06
N ASN A 625 12.24 -8.89 -12.98
CA ASN A 625 11.05 -8.63 -12.15
C ASN A 625 11.18 -7.31 -11.36
N LEU A 626 12.35 -6.99 -10.81
CA LEU A 626 12.56 -5.72 -10.11
C LEU A 626 12.49 -4.52 -11.07
N ASP A 627 13.01 -4.64 -12.28
CA ASP A 627 12.91 -3.60 -13.31
C ASP A 627 11.47 -3.43 -13.82
N ALA A 628 10.64 -4.49 -13.74
CA ALA A 628 9.20 -4.45 -14.04
C ALA A 628 8.33 -4.06 -12.83
N TYR A 629 8.92 -3.74 -11.68
CA TYR A 629 8.24 -3.45 -10.41
C TYR A 629 7.43 -4.63 -9.82
N GLU A 630 7.69 -5.86 -10.26
CA GLU A 630 7.08 -7.09 -9.72
C GLU A 630 7.86 -7.58 -8.48
N ILE A 631 7.93 -6.72 -7.45
CA ILE A 631 8.75 -6.90 -6.24
C ILE A 631 8.38 -8.18 -5.49
N GLY A 632 7.08 -8.48 -5.38
CA GLY A 632 6.61 -9.70 -4.71
C GLY A 632 7.03 -10.98 -5.43
N VAL A 633 7.05 -10.98 -6.77
CA VAL A 633 7.53 -12.12 -7.59
C VAL A 633 9.04 -12.29 -7.43
N ALA A 634 9.80 -11.19 -7.48
CA ALA A 634 11.25 -11.22 -7.28
C ALA A 634 11.62 -11.81 -5.91
N SER A 635 10.95 -11.36 -4.84
CA SER A 635 11.19 -11.86 -3.48
C SER A 635 10.87 -13.35 -3.32
N ALA A 636 9.78 -13.83 -3.94
CA ALA A 636 9.41 -15.24 -3.89
C ALA A 636 10.46 -16.14 -4.57
N LYS A 637 10.98 -15.73 -5.74
CA LYS A 637 12.04 -16.47 -6.42
C LYS A 637 13.32 -16.59 -5.59
N VAL A 638 13.73 -15.53 -4.91
CA VAL A 638 14.90 -15.55 -4.00
C VAL A 638 14.62 -16.46 -2.80
N TYR A 639 13.42 -16.39 -2.22
CA TYR A 639 13.00 -17.23 -1.11
C TYR A 639 13.07 -18.73 -1.48
N ASP A 640 12.42 -19.11 -2.59
CA ASP A 640 12.35 -20.49 -3.04
C ASP A 640 13.75 -21.06 -3.35
N PHE A 641 14.59 -20.27 -4.01
CA PHE A 641 15.97 -20.70 -4.31
C PHE A 641 16.79 -20.91 -3.02
N LEU A 642 16.74 -19.95 -2.09
CA LEU A 642 17.45 -20.09 -0.82
C LEU A 642 16.97 -21.29 -0.02
N TRP A 643 15.64 -21.48 0.06
CA TRP A 643 15.07 -22.56 0.87
C TRP A 643 15.26 -23.92 0.23
N ASP A 644 14.77 -24.10 -1.00
CA ASP A 644 14.68 -25.39 -1.65
C ASP A 644 15.98 -25.80 -2.37
N THR A 645 16.59 -24.83 -3.14
CA THR A 645 17.75 -25.15 -3.98
C THR A 645 19.05 -25.13 -3.17
N TYR A 646 19.31 -24.02 -2.46
CA TYR A 646 20.59 -23.87 -1.74
C TYR A 646 20.63 -24.67 -0.42
N CYS A 647 19.67 -24.45 0.47
CA CYS A 647 19.69 -25.06 1.80
C CYS A 647 19.35 -26.56 1.79
N ASP A 648 18.30 -26.95 1.05
CA ASP A 648 17.81 -28.33 1.10
C ASP A 648 18.58 -29.28 0.17
N TRP A 649 19.19 -28.74 -0.90
CA TRP A 649 19.92 -29.55 -1.86
C TRP A 649 21.41 -29.26 -1.94
N TYR A 650 21.83 -28.06 -2.35
CA TYR A 650 23.23 -27.82 -2.68
C TYR A 650 24.16 -28.05 -1.47
N ILE A 651 23.80 -27.51 -0.31
CA ILE A 651 24.55 -27.75 0.93
C ILE A 651 24.66 -29.26 1.22
N GLU A 652 23.59 -30.03 1.06
CA GLU A 652 23.62 -31.47 1.26
C GLU A 652 24.49 -32.21 0.24
N LEU A 653 24.42 -31.81 -1.02
CA LEU A 653 25.25 -32.42 -2.08
C LEU A 653 26.76 -32.22 -1.82
N THR A 654 27.16 -31.06 -1.29
CA THR A 654 28.58 -30.74 -1.07
C THR A 654 29.21 -31.47 0.14
N LYS A 655 28.38 -31.98 1.09
CA LYS A 655 28.92 -32.56 2.36
C LYS A 655 29.95 -33.69 2.17
N THR A 656 29.75 -34.51 1.13
CA THR A 656 30.67 -35.62 0.84
C THR A 656 32.05 -35.10 0.46
N ARG A 657 32.13 -34.04 -0.34
CA ARG A 657 33.43 -33.43 -0.70
C ARG A 657 34.05 -32.64 0.45
N LEU A 658 33.28 -31.93 1.21
CA LEU A 658 33.73 -31.17 2.38
C LEU A 658 34.35 -32.08 3.46
N GLN A 659 33.86 -33.32 3.59
CA GLN A 659 34.33 -34.32 4.57
C GLN A 659 35.33 -35.32 3.95
N GLY A 660 35.55 -35.25 2.63
CA GLY A 660 36.48 -36.15 1.92
C GLY A 660 37.94 -35.80 2.10
N GLU A 661 38.81 -36.66 1.60
CA GLU A 661 40.28 -36.53 1.65
C GLU A 661 40.84 -35.77 0.44
N ASP A 662 40.08 -35.58 -0.63
CA ASP A 662 40.49 -34.82 -1.82
C ASP A 662 40.43 -33.31 -1.53
N GLU A 663 41.58 -32.73 -1.25
CA GLU A 663 41.72 -31.30 -0.93
C GLU A 663 41.33 -30.40 -2.13
N GLY A 664 41.51 -30.84 -3.38
CA GLY A 664 41.11 -30.10 -4.59
C GLY A 664 39.59 -30.00 -4.71
N ALA A 665 38.92 -31.16 -4.56
CA ALA A 665 37.47 -31.23 -4.59
C ALA A 665 36.80 -30.45 -3.42
N LYS A 666 37.45 -30.50 -2.26
CA LYS A 666 37.05 -29.78 -1.06
C LYS A 666 37.18 -28.26 -1.26
N LEU A 667 38.27 -27.78 -1.79
CA LEU A 667 38.54 -26.38 -2.08
C LEU A 667 37.55 -25.83 -3.14
N ALA A 668 37.26 -26.62 -4.19
CA ALA A 668 36.27 -26.26 -5.20
C ALA A 668 34.88 -26.11 -4.58
N ALA A 669 34.45 -27.06 -3.74
CA ALA A 669 33.17 -26.99 -3.03
C ALA A 669 33.07 -25.77 -2.08
N GLN A 670 34.14 -25.44 -1.36
CA GLN A 670 34.19 -24.24 -0.50
C GLN A 670 34.02 -22.95 -1.29
N ASN A 671 34.72 -22.81 -2.40
CA ASN A 671 34.63 -21.62 -3.28
C ASN A 671 33.24 -21.43 -3.88
N VAL A 672 32.65 -22.52 -4.40
CA VAL A 672 31.29 -22.43 -4.97
C VAL A 672 30.24 -22.18 -3.90
N LEU A 673 30.31 -22.81 -2.73
CA LEU A 673 29.42 -22.53 -1.59
C LEU A 673 29.48 -21.06 -1.18
N CYS A 674 30.70 -20.52 -1.03
CA CYS A 674 30.91 -19.12 -0.67
C CYS A 674 30.39 -18.16 -1.73
N PHE A 675 30.70 -18.43 -3.01
CA PHE A 675 30.25 -17.61 -4.13
C PHE A 675 28.73 -17.57 -4.22
N VAL A 676 28.08 -18.75 -4.25
CA VAL A 676 26.62 -18.85 -4.34
C VAL A 676 25.94 -18.16 -3.17
N LEU A 677 26.45 -18.34 -1.94
CA LEU A 677 25.91 -17.66 -0.76
C LEU A 677 26.03 -16.13 -0.89
N THR A 678 27.20 -15.64 -1.30
CA THR A 678 27.45 -14.21 -1.46
C THR A 678 26.52 -13.58 -2.49
N GLU A 679 26.35 -14.21 -3.66
CA GLU A 679 25.43 -13.70 -4.69
C GLU A 679 23.96 -13.77 -4.25
N LEU A 680 23.56 -14.82 -3.52
CA LEU A 680 22.22 -14.91 -2.92
C LEU A 680 21.98 -13.86 -1.85
N LEU A 681 22.97 -13.55 -1.02
CA LEU A 681 22.87 -12.45 -0.07
C LEU A 681 22.70 -11.11 -0.76
N LYS A 682 23.39 -10.87 -1.88
CA LYS A 682 23.22 -9.65 -2.70
C LYS A 682 21.80 -9.55 -3.29
N LEU A 683 21.26 -10.64 -3.83
CA LEU A 683 19.88 -10.69 -4.35
C LEU A 683 18.84 -10.49 -3.25
N LEU A 684 19.11 -10.97 -2.03
CA LEU A 684 18.21 -10.85 -0.88
C LEU A 684 18.30 -9.49 -0.18
N HIS A 685 19.47 -8.80 -0.30
CA HIS A 685 19.76 -7.59 0.47
C HIS A 685 18.69 -6.48 0.36
N PRO A 686 18.12 -6.16 -0.81
CA PRO A 686 17.05 -5.17 -0.89
C PRO A 686 15.84 -5.50 0.00
N PHE A 687 15.55 -6.77 0.20
CA PHE A 687 14.38 -7.26 0.95
C PHE A 687 14.65 -7.41 2.44
N MET A 688 15.82 -7.98 2.80
CA MET A 688 16.26 -8.28 4.17
C MET A 688 17.66 -7.71 4.44
N PRO A 689 17.77 -6.36 4.58
CA PRO A 689 19.07 -5.70 4.56
C PRO A 689 19.98 -6.00 5.76
N PHE A 690 19.40 -6.22 6.96
CA PHE A 690 20.21 -6.37 8.17
C PHE A 690 20.91 -7.71 8.27
N ILE A 691 20.17 -8.80 8.09
CA ILE A 691 20.76 -10.15 8.18
C ILE A 691 21.77 -10.40 7.07
N THR A 692 21.48 -9.87 5.87
CA THR A 692 22.38 -10.02 4.73
C THR A 692 23.69 -9.26 4.92
N GLU A 693 23.64 -8.05 5.47
CA GLU A 693 24.86 -7.29 5.81
C GLU A 693 25.65 -8.01 6.91
N GLU A 694 25.01 -8.46 7.99
CA GLU A 694 25.70 -9.13 9.09
C GLU A 694 26.42 -10.41 8.64
N ILE A 695 25.79 -11.21 7.78
CA ILE A 695 26.41 -12.41 7.22
C ILE A 695 27.55 -12.04 6.25
N TYR A 696 27.33 -11.04 5.38
CA TYR A 696 28.32 -10.58 4.42
C TYR A 696 29.60 -10.10 5.11
N GLN A 697 29.48 -9.33 6.20
CA GLN A 697 30.61 -8.87 7.00
C GLN A 697 31.43 -10.01 7.66
N ALA A 698 30.87 -11.20 7.73
CA ALA A 698 31.55 -12.37 8.30
C ALA A 698 32.16 -13.28 7.22
N LEU A 699 31.71 -13.21 5.96
CA LEU A 699 32.24 -13.94 4.82
C LEU A 699 33.48 -13.27 4.24
N PRO A 700 34.33 -13.98 3.46
CA PRO A 700 35.30 -13.32 2.59
C PRO A 700 34.60 -12.40 1.58
N HIS A 701 34.90 -11.10 1.57
CA HIS A 701 34.30 -10.11 0.70
C HIS A 701 35.34 -9.07 0.23
N GLU A 702 35.06 -8.41 -0.90
CA GLU A 702 35.96 -7.40 -1.49
C GLU A 702 35.45 -5.98 -1.17
N GLU A 703 34.18 -5.70 -1.34
CA GLU A 703 33.58 -4.41 -1.04
C GLU A 703 33.25 -4.28 0.45
N GLN A 704 33.35 -3.04 0.97
CA GLN A 704 33.20 -2.78 2.40
C GLN A 704 31.80 -3.15 2.94
N PHE A 705 30.74 -2.89 2.15
CA PHE A 705 29.36 -3.14 2.52
C PHE A 705 28.62 -3.85 1.38
N ILE A 706 27.70 -4.76 1.70
CA ILE A 706 26.85 -5.41 0.70
C ILE A 706 25.97 -4.38 -0.03
N MET A 707 25.51 -3.35 0.66
CA MET A 707 24.68 -2.29 0.11
C MET A 707 25.34 -1.53 -1.06
N THR A 708 26.66 -1.39 -1.02
CA THR A 708 27.45 -0.69 -2.03
C THR A 708 28.17 -1.64 -2.98
N SER A 709 28.00 -2.95 -2.78
CA SER A 709 28.56 -3.96 -3.67
C SER A 709 27.80 -4.03 -5.01
N ARG A 710 28.43 -4.65 -6.02
CA ARG A 710 27.79 -4.81 -7.33
C ARG A 710 26.63 -5.80 -7.28
N TRP A 711 25.53 -5.42 -7.91
CA TRP A 711 24.42 -6.32 -8.19
C TRP A 711 24.87 -7.48 -9.07
N PRO A 712 24.42 -8.73 -8.78
CA PRO A 712 24.74 -9.88 -9.61
C PRO A 712 24.27 -9.69 -11.07
N GLU A 713 25.10 -10.14 -12.00
CA GLU A 713 24.79 -10.08 -13.43
C GLU A 713 24.74 -11.48 -14.04
N TYR A 714 23.87 -11.67 -15.05
CA TYR A 714 23.82 -12.91 -15.81
C TYR A 714 25.13 -13.12 -16.56
N ARG A 715 25.73 -14.31 -16.45
CA ARG A 715 26.99 -14.70 -17.07
C ARG A 715 26.79 -15.92 -17.96
N ALA A 716 27.00 -15.79 -19.25
CA ALA A 716 26.86 -16.89 -20.23
C ALA A 716 27.82 -18.07 -19.94
N ASP A 717 28.99 -17.83 -19.36
CA ASP A 717 29.98 -18.84 -18.97
C ASP A 717 29.56 -19.68 -17.76
N LEU A 718 28.51 -19.30 -17.02
CA LEU A 718 27.93 -20.04 -15.91
C LEU A 718 26.60 -20.73 -16.29
N ALA A 719 26.27 -20.82 -17.56
CA ALA A 719 25.08 -21.53 -18.03
C ALA A 719 25.47 -22.97 -18.44
N PHE A 720 24.98 -23.95 -17.69
CA PHE A 720 25.27 -25.38 -17.86
C PHE A 720 23.96 -26.20 -18.02
N PRO A 721 23.22 -26.04 -19.11
CA PRO A 721 21.88 -26.63 -19.25
C PRO A 721 21.87 -28.16 -19.27
N GLU A 722 22.94 -28.82 -19.77
CA GLU A 722 23.04 -30.28 -19.79
C GLU A 722 23.23 -30.84 -18.38
N GLU A 723 24.16 -30.26 -17.60
CA GLU A 723 24.40 -30.66 -16.21
C GLU A 723 23.23 -30.31 -15.31
N GLU A 724 22.54 -29.20 -15.58
CA GLU A 724 21.31 -28.83 -14.88
C GLU A 724 20.22 -29.89 -15.06
N ALA A 725 19.92 -30.30 -16.27
CA ALA A 725 18.94 -31.33 -16.56
C ALA A 725 19.34 -32.71 -16.00
N ALA A 726 20.64 -33.05 -16.06
CA ALA A 726 21.16 -34.29 -15.51
C ALA A 726 20.99 -34.38 -13.98
N MET A 727 21.34 -33.30 -13.25
CA MET A 727 21.21 -33.26 -11.80
C MET A 727 19.74 -33.24 -11.38
N GLU A 728 18.87 -32.54 -12.07
CA GLU A 728 17.43 -32.53 -11.77
C GLU A 728 16.80 -33.91 -11.93
N ALA A 729 17.18 -34.71 -12.97
CA ALA A 729 16.74 -36.09 -13.13
C ALA A 729 17.14 -36.97 -11.95
N VAL A 730 18.37 -36.84 -11.47
CA VAL A 730 18.87 -37.55 -10.27
C VAL A 730 18.09 -37.13 -9.00
N MET A 731 17.93 -35.83 -8.80
CA MET A 731 17.21 -35.27 -7.64
C MET A 731 15.72 -35.69 -7.61
N ASP A 732 15.06 -35.71 -8.75
CA ASP A 732 13.66 -36.13 -8.84
C ASP A 732 13.50 -37.61 -8.50
N THR A 733 14.44 -38.46 -8.91
CA THR A 733 14.46 -39.86 -8.53
C THR A 733 14.68 -40.03 -7.01
N ILE A 734 15.59 -39.25 -6.41
CA ILE A 734 15.80 -39.21 -4.95
C ILE A 734 14.49 -38.80 -4.23
N LYS A 735 13.83 -37.75 -4.69
CA LYS A 735 12.55 -37.29 -4.14
C LYS A 735 11.46 -38.37 -4.22
N ALA A 736 11.33 -39.03 -5.39
CA ALA A 736 10.36 -40.09 -5.61
C ALA A 736 10.59 -41.27 -4.66
N ILE A 737 11.84 -41.71 -4.50
CA ILE A 737 12.19 -42.79 -3.58
C ILE A 737 11.89 -42.36 -2.13
N ARG A 738 12.26 -41.13 -1.72
CA ARG A 738 11.98 -40.62 -0.38
C ARG A 738 10.47 -40.54 -0.09
N ALA A 739 9.67 -40.11 -1.07
CA ALA A 739 8.22 -40.06 -0.95
C ALA A 739 7.64 -41.45 -0.71
N ARG A 740 8.05 -42.45 -1.47
CA ARG A 740 7.62 -43.84 -1.29
C ARG A 740 8.01 -44.40 0.06
N ARG A 741 9.25 -44.15 0.51
CA ARG A 741 9.73 -44.54 1.84
C ARG A 741 8.92 -43.90 2.96
N ALA A 742 8.57 -42.61 2.82
CA ALA A 742 7.76 -41.86 3.78
C ALA A 742 6.32 -42.41 3.87
N GLU A 743 5.68 -42.68 2.71
CA GLU A 743 4.37 -43.32 2.64
C GLU A 743 4.30 -44.66 3.39
N MET A 744 5.41 -45.40 3.37
CA MET A 744 5.56 -46.69 4.02
C MET A 744 6.14 -46.61 5.44
N ASN A 745 6.35 -45.39 5.98
CA ASN A 745 6.97 -45.15 7.30
C ASN A 745 8.35 -45.82 7.49
N VAL A 746 9.16 -45.93 6.41
CA VAL A 746 10.48 -46.53 6.45
C VAL A 746 11.50 -45.56 7.07
N PRO A 747 12.15 -45.90 8.19
CA PRO A 747 13.09 -44.99 8.83
C PRO A 747 14.37 -44.81 7.95
N PRO A 748 15.06 -43.65 8.05
CA PRO A 748 16.32 -43.40 7.31
C PRO A 748 17.42 -44.41 7.55
N SER A 749 17.47 -45.00 8.77
CA SER A 749 18.46 -46.00 9.16
C SER A 749 18.36 -47.34 8.39
N ARG A 750 17.18 -47.63 7.82
CA ARG A 750 16.93 -48.83 7.04
C ARG A 750 17.29 -48.58 5.59
N LYS A 751 18.37 -49.18 5.11
CA LYS A 751 18.86 -49.07 3.74
C LYS A 751 18.32 -50.23 2.88
N ALA A 752 18.07 -49.97 1.60
CA ALA A 752 17.63 -50.97 0.63
C ALA A 752 18.42 -50.83 -0.68
N GLU A 753 18.54 -51.92 -1.43
CA GLU A 753 19.05 -51.90 -2.80
C GLU A 753 18.07 -51.07 -3.71
N VAL A 754 18.63 -50.29 -4.62
CA VAL A 754 17.82 -49.52 -5.60
C VAL A 754 18.29 -49.90 -6.99
N LEU A 755 17.36 -50.48 -7.78
CA LEU A 755 17.56 -50.68 -9.21
C LEU A 755 16.89 -49.56 -9.98
N ILE A 756 17.66 -48.79 -10.75
CA ILE A 756 17.16 -47.70 -11.59
C ILE A 756 17.10 -48.16 -13.03
N VAL A 757 15.91 -48.17 -13.61
CA VAL A 757 15.64 -48.44 -15.00
C VAL A 757 15.47 -47.12 -15.76
N THR A 758 16.36 -46.83 -16.73
CA THR A 758 16.44 -45.58 -17.45
C THR A 758 17.08 -45.73 -18.81
N ALA A 759 16.71 -44.88 -19.76
CA ALA A 759 17.35 -44.78 -21.06
C ALA A 759 18.70 -44.04 -21.05
N THR A 760 19.01 -43.34 -19.92
CA THR A 760 20.22 -42.53 -19.74
C THR A 760 21.03 -42.96 -18.52
N PRO A 761 21.57 -44.20 -18.48
CA PRO A 761 22.24 -44.72 -17.27
C PRO A 761 23.47 -43.90 -16.89
N ASP A 762 24.19 -43.29 -17.83
CA ASP A 762 25.39 -42.48 -17.53
C ASP A 762 25.09 -41.27 -16.68
N VAL A 763 23.94 -40.64 -16.87
CA VAL A 763 23.45 -39.50 -16.05
C VAL A 763 23.32 -39.92 -14.57
N TYR A 764 22.68 -41.08 -14.36
CA TYR A 764 22.46 -41.59 -13.00
C TYR A 764 23.74 -42.21 -12.39
N ALA A 765 24.64 -42.71 -13.21
CA ALA A 765 25.93 -43.22 -12.75
C ALA A 765 26.79 -42.09 -12.13
N GLN A 766 26.78 -40.91 -12.73
CA GLN A 766 27.43 -39.72 -12.13
C GLN A 766 26.83 -39.35 -10.79
N GLY A 767 25.51 -39.41 -10.64
CA GLY A 767 24.76 -39.14 -9.39
C GLY A 767 24.62 -40.30 -8.41
N ARG A 768 25.24 -41.47 -8.68
CA ARG A 768 25.10 -42.71 -7.88
C ARG A 768 25.31 -42.47 -6.37
N HIS A 769 26.34 -41.76 -6.01
CA HIS A 769 26.70 -41.48 -4.61
C HIS A 769 25.67 -40.58 -3.91
N PHE A 770 24.98 -39.67 -4.63
CA PHE A 770 23.88 -38.87 -4.11
C PHE A 770 22.65 -39.73 -3.86
N ILE A 771 22.29 -40.59 -4.82
CA ILE A 771 21.16 -41.53 -4.65
C ILE A 771 21.44 -42.45 -3.47
N GLN A 772 22.64 -43.02 -3.40
CA GLN A 772 23.02 -43.90 -2.30
C GLN A 772 22.89 -43.25 -0.93
N ARG A 773 23.36 -42.00 -0.82
CA ARG A 773 23.32 -41.26 0.46
C ARG A 773 21.94 -40.70 0.77
N LEU A 774 21.32 -40.00 -0.16
CA LEU A 774 20.12 -39.20 0.07
C LEU A 774 18.82 -39.97 -0.07
N ALA A 775 18.80 -41.10 -0.82
CA ALA A 775 17.68 -42.03 -0.88
C ALA A 775 17.84 -43.22 0.10
N TYR A 776 18.88 -43.22 0.90
CA TYR A 776 19.20 -44.28 1.88
C TYR A 776 19.33 -45.65 1.21
N ALA A 777 20.04 -45.70 0.04
CA ALA A 777 20.29 -46.93 -0.67
C ALA A 777 21.51 -47.68 -0.07
N SER A 778 21.45 -49.01 -0.01
CA SER A 778 22.61 -49.88 0.32
C SER A 778 23.50 -50.01 -0.90
N GLU A 779 22.91 -50.21 -2.06
CA GLU A 779 23.56 -50.33 -3.37
C GLU A 779 22.66 -49.65 -4.42
N VAL A 780 23.24 -49.10 -5.50
CA VAL A 780 22.48 -48.54 -6.65
C VAL A 780 22.95 -49.28 -7.94
N LYS A 781 22.00 -49.92 -8.62
CA LYS A 781 22.21 -50.65 -9.89
C LYS A 781 21.43 -49.96 -11.01
N PHE A 782 21.86 -50.16 -12.25
CA PHE A 782 21.22 -49.59 -13.43
C PHE A 782 20.87 -50.72 -14.39
N ALA A 783 19.71 -50.56 -15.08
CA ALA A 783 19.26 -51.48 -16.12
C ALA A 783 18.51 -50.74 -17.25
N ASP A 784 18.49 -51.30 -18.45
CA ASP A 784 17.75 -50.75 -19.58
C ASP A 784 16.28 -51.19 -19.63
N ALA A 785 15.92 -52.25 -18.89
CA ALA A 785 14.59 -52.79 -18.82
C ALA A 785 14.16 -53.18 -17.42
N ALA A 786 12.86 -53.13 -17.14
CA ALA A 786 12.29 -53.54 -15.86
C ALA A 786 12.62 -55.02 -15.57
N PRO A 787 12.77 -55.39 -14.27
CA PRO A 787 12.91 -56.79 -13.88
C PRO A 787 11.75 -57.62 -14.38
N ALA A 788 12.04 -58.89 -14.78
CA ALA A 788 11.03 -59.81 -15.24
C ALA A 788 9.95 -60.12 -14.18
N ASP A 789 10.33 -60.05 -12.91
CA ASP A 789 9.45 -60.18 -11.74
C ASP A 789 9.58 -58.91 -10.88
N VAL A 790 8.52 -58.19 -10.74
CA VAL A 790 8.37 -57.02 -9.91
C VAL A 790 7.53 -57.28 -8.65
N SER A 791 7.08 -58.49 -8.44
CA SER A 791 6.36 -58.92 -7.22
C SER A 791 7.30 -58.77 -6.02
N GLY A 792 6.79 -58.11 -4.97
CA GLY A 792 7.59 -57.80 -3.77
C GLY A 792 8.57 -56.62 -3.95
N MET A 793 8.39 -55.82 -4.99
CA MET A 793 9.16 -54.60 -5.17
C MET A 793 8.30 -53.34 -5.02
N VAL A 794 8.85 -52.32 -4.37
CA VAL A 794 8.29 -50.95 -4.31
C VAL A 794 8.80 -50.18 -5.50
N THR A 795 7.90 -49.50 -6.18
CA THR A 795 8.22 -48.75 -7.41
C THR A 795 8.10 -47.25 -7.15
N ALA A 796 9.13 -46.46 -7.52
CA ALA A 796 9.11 -45.02 -7.57
C ALA A 796 9.34 -44.54 -9.01
N VAL A 797 8.36 -43.90 -9.62
CA VAL A 797 8.35 -43.49 -11.04
C VAL A 797 8.61 -41.99 -11.16
N THR A 798 9.50 -41.63 -12.06
CA THR A 798 9.76 -40.25 -12.49
C THR A 798 9.61 -40.16 -14.01
N HIS A 799 9.77 -38.95 -14.58
CA HIS A 799 9.73 -38.74 -16.01
C HIS A 799 10.88 -39.52 -16.75
N ASN A 800 12.07 -39.57 -16.14
CA ASN A 800 13.29 -40.06 -16.77
C ASN A 800 13.71 -41.46 -16.29
N ALA A 801 13.12 -42.00 -15.23
CA ALA A 801 13.53 -43.27 -14.63
C ALA A 801 12.41 -43.91 -13.78
N THR A 802 12.54 -45.24 -13.63
CA THR A 802 11.76 -46.01 -12.67
C THR A 802 12.71 -46.69 -11.68
N ALA A 803 12.56 -46.39 -10.40
CA ALA A 803 13.35 -47.03 -9.35
C ALA A 803 12.56 -48.17 -8.71
N TYR A 804 13.22 -49.32 -8.55
CA TYR A 804 12.68 -50.52 -7.88
C TYR A 804 13.46 -50.80 -6.62
N LEU A 805 12.73 -51.02 -5.49
CA LEU A 805 13.32 -51.31 -4.20
C LEU A 805 12.69 -52.60 -3.64
N PRO A 806 13.47 -53.58 -3.16
CA PRO A 806 12.93 -54.77 -2.53
C PRO A 806 12.13 -54.45 -1.27
N LEU A 807 10.86 -54.84 -1.23
CA LEU A 807 9.97 -54.63 -0.09
C LEU A 807 10.55 -55.27 1.21
N SER A 808 11.11 -56.46 1.10
CA SER A 808 11.74 -57.19 2.21
C SER A 808 12.91 -56.44 2.88
N GLU A 809 13.58 -55.55 2.15
CA GLU A 809 14.63 -54.73 2.70
C GLU A 809 14.10 -53.43 3.35
N LEU A 810 12.98 -52.94 2.87
CA LEU A 810 12.34 -51.71 3.36
C LEU A 810 11.56 -51.97 4.67
N VAL A 811 10.84 -53.07 4.76
CA VAL A 811 9.96 -53.38 5.89
C VAL A 811 10.29 -54.74 6.44
N ASP A 812 10.27 -54.94 7.76
CA ASP A 812 10.17 -56.25 8.35
C ASP A 812 8.75 -56.70 8.20
N ILE A 813 8.51 -57.51 7.13
CA ILE A 813 7.16 -57.94 6.75
C ILE A 813 6.42 -58.59 7.91
N ALA A 814 7.15 -59.41 8.72
CA ALA A 814 6.53 -60.08 9.86
C ALA A 814 6.14 -59.10 10.98
N ALA A 815 7.03 -58.14 11.28
CA ALA A 815 6.79 -57.10 12.29
C ALA A 815 5.69 -56.12 11.86
N GLU A 816 5.70 -55.74 10.57
CA GLU A 816 4.70 -54.83 10.02
C GLU A 816 3.31 -55.48 9.89
N LEU A 817 3.23 -56.71 9.47
CA LEU A 817 1.99 -57.47 9.51
C LEU A 817 1.42 -57.58 10.92
N GLU A 818 2.27 -57.80 11.93
CA GLU A 818 1.85 -57.79 13.32
C GLU A 818 1.41 -56.41 13.81
N ARG A 819 2.05 -55.34 13.36
CA ARG A 819 1.64 -53.95 13.63
C ARG A 819 0.29 -53.67 13.01
N ILE A 820 0.12 -53.98 11.72
CA ILE A 820 -1.14 -53.80 11.00
C ILE A 820 -2.25 -54.59 11.67
N ARG A 821 -1.98 -55.80 12.09
CA ARG A 821 -2.93 -56.64 12.81
C ARG A 821 -3.39 -56.01 14.12
N LYS A 822 -2.49 -55.44 14.90
CA LYS A 822 -2.81 -54.66 16.11
C LYS A 822 -3.61 -53.41 15.83
N GLU A 823 -3.27 -52.71 14.77
CA GLU A 823 -4.04 -51.51 14.33
C GLU A 823 -5.45 -51.88 13.85
N ILE A 824 -5.59 -52.96 13.09
CA ILE A 824 -6.92 -53.50 12.70
C ILE A 824 -7.71 -53.85 13.96
N GLU A 825 -7.14 -54.56 14.90
CA GLU A 825 -7.78 -54.93 16.16
C GLU A 825 -8.22 -53.67 16.95
N LYS A 826 -7.36 -52.69 17.04
CA LYS A 826 -7.68 -51.40 17.69
C LYS A 826 -8.79 -50.62 16.97
N ALA A 827 -8.77 -50.61 15.66
CA ALA A 827 -9.79 -49.94 14.85
C ALA A 827 -11.15 -50.71 14.94
N GLN A 828 -11.13 -52.04 14.93
CA GLN A 828 -12.31 -52.88 15.13
C GLN A 828 -12.92 -52.71 16.53
N ASN A 829 -12.07 -52.58 17.57
CA ASN A 829 -12.54 -52.28 18.92
C ASN A 829 -13.17 -50.87 19.00
N GLY A 830 -12.55 -49.90 18.34
CA GLY A 830 -13.10 -48.54 18.20
C GLY A 830 -14.46 -48.54 17.46
N LEU A 831 -14.55 -49.23 16.34
CA LEU A 831 -15.77 -49.39 15.58
C LEU A 831 -16.90 -50.05 16.41
N ARG A 832 -16.58 -51.12 17.11
CA ARG A 832 -17.52 -51.86 17.98
C ARG A 832 -18.08 -50.93 19.08
N GLY A 833 -17.23 -50.08 19.68
CA GLY A 833 -17.65 -49.10 20.67
C GLY A 833 -18.61 -48.05 20.13
N VAL A 834 -18.37 -47.59 18.90
CA VAL A 834 -19.23 -46.62 18.19
C VAL A 834 -20.53 -47.29 17.74
N GLU A 835 -20.48 -48.50 17.17
CA GLU A 835 -21.68 -49.24 16.75
C GLU A 835 -22.56 -49.62 17.94
N GLN A 836 -21.99 -49.94 19.10
CA GLN A 836 -22.73 -50.19 20.34
C GLN A 836 -23.46 -48.93 20.85
N LYS A 837 -22.88 -47.75 20.69
CA LYS A 837 -23.55 -46.47 20.97
C LYS A 837 -24.68 -46.21 19.97
N LEU A 838 -24.46 -46.44 18.67
CA LEU A 838 -25.44 -46.24 17.63
C LEU A 838 -26.58 -47.25 17.66
N SER A 839 -26.37 -48.47 18.23
CA SER A 839 -27.41 -49.48 18.45
C SER A 839 -28.28 -49.23 19.70
N ASN A 840 -27.85 -48.27 20.56
CA ASN A 840 -28.62 -47.90 21.74
C ASN A 840 -29.75 -46.92 21.36
N GLU A 841 -31.00 -47.44 21.28
CA GLU A 841 -32.16 -46.64 20.90
C GLU A 841 -32.38 -45.44 21.82
N LYS A 842 -32.03 -45.50 23.08
CA LYS A 842 -32.11 -44.36 24.01
C LYS A 842 -31.11 -43.27 23.71
N PHE A 843 -29.93 -43.63 23.17
CA PHE A 843 -28.94 -42.65 22.73
C PHE A 843 -29.37 -41.97 21.42
N VAL A 844 -29.76 -42.79 20.41
CA VAL A 844 -30.13 -42.27 19.07
C VAL A 844 -31.38 -41.39 19.13
N SER A 845 -32.33 -41.69 20.04
CA SER A 845 -33.59 -40.92 20.17
C SER A 845 -33.48 -39.66 21.06
N ARG A 846 -32.47 -39.55 21.91
CA ARG A 846 -32.32 -38.44 22.89
C ARG A 846 -31.15 -37.51 22.62
N ALA A 847 -30.14 -37.96 21.88
CA ALA A 847 -28.98 -37.10 21.55
C ALA A 847 -29.29 -36.15 20.40
N PRO A 848 -28.71 -34.95 20.37
CA PRO A 848 -28.80 -34.04 19.23
C PRO A 848 -28.36 -34.72 17.92
N GLU A 849 -29.08 -34.47 16.84
CA GLU A 849 -28.82 -35.07 15.52
C GLU A 849 -27.37 -34.94 15.05
N ALA A 850 -26.76 -33.78 15.32
CA ALA A 850 -25.34 -33.49 15.04
C ALA A 850 -24.39 -34.49 15.75
N VAL A 851 -24.72 -34.93 17.00
CA VAL A 851 -23.91 -35.88 17.77
C VAL A 851 -24.06 -37.28 17.22
N VAL A 852 -25.27 -37.67 16.82
CA VAL A 852 -25.53 -38.96 16.19
C VAL A 852 -24.85 -39.07 14.83
N ASN A 853 -24.88 -38.02 14.03
CA ASN A 853 -24.20 -37.95 12.74
C ASN A 853 -22.68 -38.00 12.89
N ALA A 854 -22.10 -37.30 13.89
CA ALA A 854 -20.67 -37.38 14.20
C ALA A 854 -20.21 -38.81 14.58
N GLU A 855 -21.03 -39.58 15.34
CA GLU A 855 -20.71 -40.98 15.64
C GLU A 855 -20.88 -41.88 14.40
N ARG A 856 -21.84 -41.63 13.48
CA ARG A 856 -21.95 -42.33 12.19
C ARG A 856 -20.72 -42.07 11.29
N GLU A 857 -20.24 -40.82 11.23
CA GLU A 857 -19.02 -40.49 10.48
C GLU A 857 -17.80 -41.21 11.06
N LYS A 858 -17.69 -41.30 12.41
CA LYS A 858 -16.60 -42.05 13.04
C LYS A 858 -16.67 -43.54 12.68
N ALA A 859 -17.86 -44.12 12.66
CA ALA A 859 -18.05 -45.53 12.24
C ALA A 859 -17.61 -45.74 10.78
N ALA A 860 -17.97 -44.82 9.88
CA ALA A 860 -17.54 -44.84 8.47
C ALA A 860 -16.02 -44.75 8.33
N LYS A 861 -15.38 -43.83 9.05
CA LYS A 861 -13.92 -43.69 9.09
C LYS A 861 -13.20 -44.94 9.60
N TYR A 862 -13.72 -45.58 10.65
CA TYR A 862 -13.15 -46.84 11.12
C TYR A 862 -13.28 -47.97 10.09
N LYS A 863 -14.42 -48.07 9.39
CA LYS A 863 -14.61 -49.08 8.33
C LYS A 863 -13.65 -48.85 7.16
N GLU A 864 -13.49 -47.60 6.72
CA GLU A 864 -12.55 -47.25 5.69
C GLU A 864 -11.08 -47.54 6.09
N LEU A 865 -10.70 -47.21 7.35
CA LEU A 865 -9.38 -47.47 7.89
C LEU A 865 -9.10 -48.98 7.93
N ILE A 866 -10.05 -49.81 8.41
CA ILE A 866 -9.92 -51.28 8.46
C ILE A 866 -9.74 -51.84 7.05
N ALA A 867 -10.55 -51.43 6.08
CA ALA A 867 -10.44 -51.88 4.69
C ALA A 867 -9.05 -51.54 4.07
N LYS A 868 -8.56 -50.34 4.28
CA LYS A 868 -7.22 -49.88 3.82
C LYS A 868 -6.08 -50.69 4.48
N LEU A 869 -6.21 -50.99 5.77
CA LEU A 869 -5.21 -51.78 6.50
C LEU A 869 -5.22 -53.25 6.05
N GLU A 870 -6.40 -53.86 5.80
CA GLU A 870 -6.55 -55.22 5.27
C GLU A 870 -5.99 -55.32 3.83
N GLU A 871 -6.24 -54.34 3.00
CA GLU A 871 -5.67 -54.26 1.65
C GLU A 871 -4.14 -54.17 1.70
N SER A 872 -3.61 -53.33 2.59
CA SER A 872 -2.17 -53.21 2.82
C SER A 872 -1.53 -54.53 3.31
N ALA A 873 -2.18 -55.20 4.25
CA ALA A 873 -1.74 -56.52 4.74
C ALA A 873 -1.74 -57.58 3.64
N LYS A 874 -2.75 -57.60 2.78
CA LYS A 874 -2.83 -58.50 1.65
C LYS A 874 -1.78 -58.25 0.58
N ALA A 875 -1.50 -56.95 0.29
CA ALA A 875 -0.45 -56.56 -0.65
C ALA A 875 0.95 -56.95 -0.16
N MET A 876 1.18 -57.02 1.15
CA MET A 876 2.47 -57.45 1.75
C MET A 876 2.61 -58.99 1.84
N GLN A 877 1.54 -59.73 1.66
CA GLN A 877 1.53 -61.20 1.67
C GLN A 877 1.58 -61.81 0.27
N ALA A 878 1.26 -60.99 -0.74
CA ALA A 878 1.33 -61.38 -2.16
C ALA A 878 2.77 -61.20 -2.68
#